data_ded39b73bf943c37fe4ed94190d3ae34
#
_entry.id   ded39b73bf943c37fe4ed94190d3ae34
#
_cell.length_a   1.000
_cell.length_b   1.000
_cell.length_c   1.000
_cell.angle_alpha   90.00
_cell.angle_beta   90.00
_cell.angle_gamma   90.00
#
_symmetry.space_group_name_H-M   'P 1'
#
loop_
_entity.id
_entity.type
_entity.pdbx_description
1 polymer ?
#
loop_
_entity_poly.entity_id
_entity_poly.type
_entity_poly.pdbx_seq_one_letter_code
_entity_poly.pdbx_strand_id
1 'polypeptide(L)'
;MSASSRRPVTITLRRDLGLLDITMIGVGAMIGTSIFVLIGVVASDIGPGVMVVFALNACLTLFTAATYAELGSSFPQAGGGYLWVKRALPHPAGFLSGWMSWFGHTVACSYYAIGFGITVTALLDYLNASMPGLEGDLLIKAMAALAIIFFVAVNYVGVGTTGRTGTSVTLVQVLIIVFFVTFATLYALDHAGPRMFDNLRPVIPRDTSLTHVFMVMGFTFIAFEGYEIIVQCGEEVKNPRKNIPRAIFIAVGFAALLYLGVAFACLTNFSVPWISAQGIPPGSNAVIMAGREIIPFVGGPLMIFGGALSAMAALNATVFSSSRVSFAMGRDGSLPKRLGMIHPRRRTPHYAILITGSIMLFMALVFPLQTVVASISLMFLLEFALANVAAIGLRRRLTDIDMGFRTPMFPLIPIVGAILSLSIAAYLWNYVREGWYVAIFWIVVGLFASAFAAPKEEEVSIAVQRRVPQRPLTRAQIERYRVFLALGDLGDLRLVELAGTFARYFRGELTVNTIIEVPRTTPFEAISKEYIEELSEGLSKAIRIAPTTVPVRPLVSVSYDVAGQILDQTRHDAANLLVLGWKGTRRRGGTILGRNLDRVVREAPCDVAIVKTKRLSKNIERILVVVGGYFETRKALLLALPIAREYGAKIEILSVVTDDTQVELMRGNAERLAKMCDRVKVESEVKYVHSKSFVNTVLEHSKTCDILVMGAGPQTALERTMFGAAYDRIIKSVEVPVLILKTARGAKRR
;
A
#
# COMPACT_ATOMS: atom_id res chain seq x y z
N MET A 1 25.83 32.33 -13.20
CA MET A 1 25.42 30.95 -13.55
C MET A 1 24.44 30.48 -12.47
N SER A 2 23.16 30.44 -12.79
CA SER A 2 22.09 30.09 -11.86
C SER A 2 22.09 28.57 -11.64
N ALA A 3 22.39 28.15 -10.41
CA ALA A 3 22.20 26.77 -9.98
C ALA A 3 20.70 26.48 -9.96
N SER A 4 20.21 25.75 -10.94
CA SER A 4 18.84 25.23 -10.97
C SER A 4 18.62 24.35 -9.74
N SER A 5 17.71 24.73 -8.87
CA SER A 5 17.24 23.94 -7.74
C SER A 5 16.60 22.65 -8.26
N ARG A 6 17.38 21.61 -8.47
CA ARG A 6 16.86 20.26 -8.74
C ARG A 6 16.16 19.78 -7.46
N ARG A 7 14.84 19.68 -7.54
CA ARG A 7 14.02 19.03 -6.49
C ARG A 7 14.50 17.59 -6.31
N PRO A 8 14.50 17.03 -5.09
CA PRO A 8 14.84 15.63 -4.89
C PRO A 8 13.93 14.77 -5.77
N VAL A 9 14.54 13.93 -6.60
CA VAL A 9 13.80 13.01 -7.48
C VAL A 9 13.24 11.90 -6.60
N THR A 10 12.03 12.08 -6.12
CA THR A 10 11.23 11.00 -5.58
C THR A 10 10.80 10.14 -6.76
N ILE A 11 11.42 8.97 -6.92
CA ILE A 11 10.99 7.97 -7.92
C ILE A 11 9.72 7.33 -7.35
N THR A 12 8.59 7.98 -7.53
CA THR A 12 7.26 7.43 -7.25
C THR A 12 6.69 6.88 -8.55
N LEU A 13 6.01 5.74 -8.49
CA LEU A 13 5.20 5.28 -9.61
C LEU A 13 4.20 6.39 -9.97
N ARG A 14 4.05 6.63 -11.26
CA ARG A 14 3.18 7.69 -11.75
C ARG A 14 1.73 7.31 -11.49
N ARG A 15 0.97 8.16 -10.81
CA ARG A 15 -0.45 7.94 -10.54
C ARG A 15 -1.29 8.32 -11.75
N ASP A 16 -1.37 7.41 -12.72
CA ASP A 16 -2.05 7.67 -13.98
C ASP A 16 -3.41 6.94 -14.11
N LEU A 17 -3.65 5.89 -13.30
CA LEU A 17 -4.86 5.08 -13.38
C LEU A 17 -6.08 5.79 -12.76
N GLY A 18 -7.10 6.05 -13.56
CA GLY A 18 -8.39 6.60 -13.13
C GLY A 18 -9.35 5.52 -12.61
N LEU A 19 -10.58 5.92 -12.23
CA LEU A 19 -11.62 4.99 -11.77
C LEU A 19 -11.95 3.94 -12.85
N LEU A 20 -12.14 4.38 -14.10
CA LEU A 20 -12.48 3.49 -15.21
C LEU A 20 -11.36 2.48 -15.47
N ASP A 21 -10.10 2.92 -15.46
CA ASP A 21 -8.96 2.04 -15.74
C ASP A 21 -8.88 0.90 -14.73
N ILE A 22 -8.93 1.20 -13.42
CA ILE A 22 -8.83 0.18 -12.38
C ILE A 22 -10.09 -0.69 -12.29
N THR A 23 -11.29 -0.15 -12.64
CA THR A 23 -12.50 -0.94 -12.74
C THR A 23 -12.40 -1.95 -13.88
N MET A 24 -11.91 -1.52 -15.04
CA MET A 24 -11.74 -2.41 -16.20
C MET A 24 -10.63 -3.46 -15.95
N ILE A 25 -9.58 -3.12 -15.21
CA ILE A 25 -8.57 -4.11 -14.77
C ILE A 25 -9.23 -5.21 -13.91
N GLY A 26 -10.04 -4.84 -12.93
CA GLY A 26 -10.75 -5.81 -12.09
C GLY A 26 -11.79 -6.62 -12.87
N VAL A 27 -12.62 -5.97 -13.70
CA VAL A 27 -13.61 -6.64 -14.55
C VAL A 27 -12.93 -7.61 -15.52
N GLY A 28 -11.86 -7.18 -16.20
CA GLY A 28 -11.14 -8.02 -17.14
C GLY A 28 -10.52 -9.27 -16.51
N ALA A 29 -9.99 -9.11 -15.29
CA ALA A 29 -9.45 -10.23 -14.53
C ALA A 29 -10.54 -11.21 -14.07
N MET A 30 -11.69 -10.70 -13.59
CA MET A 30 -12.84 -11.54 -13.19
C MET A 30 -13.50 -12.24 -14.38
N ILE A 31 -13.68 -11.57 -15.53
CA ILE A 31 -14.23 -12.19 -16.73
C ILE A 31 -13.31 -13.34 -17.17
N GLY A 32 -12.05 -13.03 -17.43
CA GLY A 32 -11.04 -13.99 -17.88
C GLY A 32 -11.61 -15.06 -18.81
N THR A 33 -11.17 -16.28 -18.64
CA THR A 33 -11.70 -17.47 -19.33
C THR A 33 -13.04 -17.94 -18.73
N SER A 34 -13.33 -17.56 -17.47
CA SER A 34 -14.41 -18.17 -16.70
C SER A 34 -15.79 -18.00 -17.33
N ILE A 35 -16.07 -16.84 -17.93
CA ILE A 35 -17.38 -16.59 -18.54
C ILE A 35 -17.63 -17.43 -19.78
N PHE A 36 -16.57 -17.83 -20.51
CA PHE A 36 -16.66 -18.64 -21.73
C PHE A 36 -16.66 -20.14 -21.45
N VAL A 37 -15.93 -20.58 -20.42
CA VAL A 37 -15.68 -22.00 -20.13
C VAL A 37 -16.46 -22.48 -18.90
N LEU A 38 -16.39 -21.74 -17.80
CA LEU A 38 -16.86 -22.24 -16.51
C LEU A 38 -18.39 -22.32 -16.42
N ILE A 39 -19.10 -21.37 -17.07
CA ILE A 39 -20.58 -21.37 -17.08
C ILE A 39 -21.12 -22.66 -17.66
N GLY A 40 -20.60 -23.10 -18.79
CA GLY A 40 -21.05 -24.32 -19.42
C GLY A 40 -20.67 -25.59 -18.66
N VAL A 41 -19.42 -25.64 -18.13
CA VAL A 41 -18.95 -26.77 -17.30
C VAL A 41 -19.86 -26.94 -16.08
N VAL A 42 -20.19 -25.85 -15.39
CA VAL A 42 -21.03 -25.90 -14.19
C VAL A 42 -22.50 -26.13 -14.53
N ALA A 43 -23.01 -25.57 -15.64
CA ALA A 43 -24.36 -25.85 -16.10
C ALA A 43 -24.55 -27.33 -16.50
N SER A 44 -23.48 -28.01 -16.94
CA SER A 44 -23.51 -29.45 -17.20
C SER A 44 -23.68 -30.28 -15.93
N ASP A 45 -23.27 -29.78 -14.77
CA ASP A 45 -23.35 -30.46 -13.48
C ASP A 45 -24.64 -30.12 -12.71
N ILE A 46 -24.94 -28.84 -12.55
CA ILE A 46 -26.03 -28.37 -11.69
C ILE A 46 -27.21 -27.76 -12.49
N GLY A 47 -27.13 -27.77 -13.82
CA GLY A 47 -28.16 -27.22 -14.68
C GLY A 47 -28.40 -25.73 -14.43
N PRO A 48 -29.72 -25.31 -14.38
CA PRO A 48 -30.07 -23.90 -14.13
C PRO A 48 -29.62 -23.37 -12.77
N GLY A 49 -29.28 -24.24 -11.82
CA GLY A 49 -28.71 -23.91 -10.52
C GLY A 49 -27.41 -23.11 -10.62
N VAL A 50 -26.71 -23.12 -11.76
CA VAL A 50 -25.54 -22.30 -12.01
C VAL A 50 -25.81 -20.80 -11.77
N MET A 51 -27.01 -20.32 -12.08
CA MET A 51 -27.39 -18.92 -11.81
C MET A 51 -27.46 -18.62 -10.32
N VAL A 52 -28.01 -19.55 -9.54
CA VAL A 52 -28.06 -19.44 -8.05
C VAL A 52 -26.64 -19.45 -7.48
N VAL A 53 -25.79 -20.34 -7.95
CA VAL A 53 -24.37 -20.45 -7.54
C VAL A 53 -23.62 -19.14 -7.81
N PHE A 54 -23.73 -18.56 -8.98
CA PHE A 54 -23.07 -17.28 -9.28
C PHE A 54 -23.66 -16.12 -8.48
N ALA A 55 -24.97 -16.07 -8.26
CA ALA A 55 -25.58 -15.05 -7.40
C ALA A 55 -25.11 -15.15 -5.94
N LEU A 56 -25.03 -16.35 -5.39
CA LEU A 56 -24.53 -16.59 -4.05
C LEU A 56 -23.04 -16.27 -3.93
N ASN A 57 -22.23 -16.63 -4.92
CA ASN A 57 -20.81 -16.27 -4.96
C ASN A 57 -20.60 -14.75 -5.05
N ALA A 58 -21.43 -14.04 -5.82
CA ALA A 58 -21.39 -12.57 -5.84
C ALA A 58 -21.68 -11.99 -4.45
N CYS A 59 -22.72 -12.51 -3.76
CA CYS A 59 -23.04 -12.10 -2.39
C CYS A 59 -21.89 -12.39 -1.40
N LEU A 60 -21.30 -13.59 -1.48
CA LEU A 60 -20.14 -13.96 -0.67
C LEU A 60 -18.97 -13.00 -0.89
N THR A 61 -18.67 -12.73 -2.18
CA THR A 61 -17.56 -11.87 -2.55
C THR A 61 -17.70 -10.47 -1.99
N LEU A 62 -18.93 -9.93 -1.86
CA LEU A 62 -19.15 -8.59 -1.29
C LEU A 62 -18.65 -8.46 0.15
N PHE A 63 -18.68 -9.51 0.97
CA PHE A 63 -18.15 -9.49 2.34
C PHE A 63 -16.63 -9.26 2.32
N THR A 64 -15.91 -10.01 1.52
CA THR A 64 -14.45 -9.88 1.40
C THR A 64 -14.06 -8.62 0.61
N ALA A 65 -14.82 -8.26 -0.42
CA ALA A 65 -14.63 -7.04 -1.19
C ALA A 65 -14.73 -5.78 -0.31
N ALA A 66 -15.63 -5.75 0.67
CA ALA A 66 -15.71 -4.65 1.65
C ALA A 66 -14.43 -4.53 2.49
N THR A 67 -13.86 -5.66 2.91
CA THR A 67 -12.57 -5.70 3.61
C THR A 67 -11.43 -5.18 2.73
N TYR A 68 -11.36 -5.63 1.48
CA TYR A 68 -10.36 -5.17 0.52
C TYR A 68 -10.52 -3.69 0.15
N ALA A 69 -11.76 -3.20 0.07
CA ALA A 69 -12.05 -1.78 -0.14
C ALA A 69 -11.56 -0.91 1.02
N GLU A 70 -11.76 -1.35 2.27
CA GLU A 70 -11.28 -0.65 3.46
C GLU A 70 -9.74 -0.65 3.52
N LEU A 71 -9.12 -1.82 3.46
CA LEU A 71 -7.67 -1.96 3.59
C LEU A 71 -6.93 -1.37 2.38
N GLY A 72 -7.42 -1.58 1.16
CA GLY A 72 -6.84 -1.03 -0.06
C GLY A 72 -6.90 0.48 -0.13
N SER A 73 -8.01 1.10 0.35
CA SER A 73 -8.12 2.56 0.42
C SER A 73 -7.26 3.18 1.52
N SER A 74 -7.03 2.43 2.60
CA SER A 74 -6.23 2.88 3.76
C SER A 74 -4.74 2.66 3.55
N PHE A 75 -4.37 1.57 2.88
CA PHE A 75 -2.99 1.16 2.59
C PHE A 75 -2.81 0.87 1.10
N PRO A 76 -2.84 1.89 0.23
CA PRO A 76 -2.70 1.71 -1.21
C PRO A 76 -1.25 1.42 -1.60
N GLN A 77 -0.77 0.21 -1.30
CA GLN A 77 0.59 -0.28 -1.54
C GLN A 77 0.55 -1.53 -2.41
N ALA A 78 1.53 -1.67 -3.30
CA ALA A 78 1.71 -2.90 -4.06
C ALA A 78 1.97 -4.08 -3.11
N GLY A 79 1.31 -5.22 -3.34
CA GLY A 79 1.38 -6.40 -2.48
C GLY A 79 0.08 -6.72 -1.71
N GLY A 80 -0.91 -5.82 -1.72
CA GLY A 80 -2.29 -6.07 -1.29
C GLY A 80 -2.46 -6.87 0.01
N GLY A 81 -3.22 -7.96 -0.05
CA GLY A 81 -3.57 -8.82 1.08
C GLY A 81 -2.38 -9.32 1.88
N TYR A 82 -1.30 -9.75 1.21
CA TYR A 82 -0.08 -10.20 1.84
C TYR A 82 0.48 -9.20 2.87
N LEU A 83 0.60 -7.93 2.48
CA LEU A 83 1.18 -6.91 3.37
C LEU A 83 0.30 -6.63 4.58
N TRP A 84 -1.02 -6.72 4.44
CA TRP A 84 -1.95 -6.51 5.53
C TRP A 84 -1.89 -7.65 6.54
N VAL A 85 -1.90 -8.90 6.04
CA VAL A 85 -1.81 -10.10 6.89
C VAL A 85 -0.47 -10.12 7.63
N LYS A 86 0.64 -9.81 6.95
CA LYS A 86 1.98 -9.73 7.54
C LYS A 86 2.08 -8.69 8.67
N ARG A 87 1.32 -7.59 8.58
CA ARG A 87 1.30 -6.54 9.62
C ARG A 87 0.37 -6.87 10.79
N ALA A 88 -0.67 -7.64 10.53
CA ALA A 88 -1.71 -7.92 11.51
C ALA A 88 -1.46 -9.18 12.32
N LEU A 89 -0.94 -10.23 11.68
CA LEU A 89 -0.86 -11.59 12.20
C LEU A 89 0.60 -12.02 12.40
N PRO A 90 0.83 -13.07 13.23
CA PRO A 90 2.17 -13.64 13.44
C PRO A 90 2.83 -14.09 12.13
N HIS A 91 4.16 -14.19 12.13
CA HIS A 91 4.99 -14.49 10.97
C HIS A 91 4.49 -15.64 10.09
N PRO A 92 4.13 -16.85 10.58
CA PRO A 92 3.70 -17.92 9.71
C PRO A 92 2.48 -17.57 8.87
N ALA A 93 1.49 -16.87 9.46
CA ALA A 93 0.26 -16.47 8.76
C ALA A 93 0.56 -15.39 7.69
N GLY A 94 1.42 -14.43 8.02
CA GLY A 94 1.86 -13.41 7.07
C GLY A 94 2.60 -14.01 5.87
N PHE A 95 3.49 -14.96 6.12
CA PHE A 95 4.20 -15.68 5.05
C PHE A 95 3.20 -16.48 4.19
N LEU A 96 2.34 -17.27 4.82
CA LEU A 96 1.38 -18.12 4.13
C LEU A 96 0.41 -17.32 3.26
N SER A 97 -0.03 -16.15 3.69
CA SER A 97 -0.87 -15.29 2.86
C SER A 97 -0.19 -14.94 1.53
N GLY A 98 1.07 -14.49 1.56
CA GLY A 98 1.82 -14.22 0.33
C GLY A 98 2.09 -15.47 -0.50
N TRP A 99 2.38 -16.60 0.15
CA TRP A 99 2.65 -17.87 -0.47
C TRP A 99 1.42 -18.45 -1.20
N MET A 100 0.23 -18.35 -0.59
CA MET A 100 -1.05 -18.72 -1.20
C MET A 100 -1.43 -17.76 -2.32
N SER A 101 -1.28 -16.45 -2.12
CA SER A 101 -1.53 -15.44 -3.14
C SER A 101 -0.66 -15.65 -4.38
N TRP A 102 0.63 -15.89 -4.19
CA TRP A 102 1.55 -16.18 -5.31
C TRP A 102 1.10 -17.42 -6.09
N PHE A 103 0.79 -18.52 -5.39
CA PHE A 103 0.36 -19.75 -6.04
C PHE A 103 -1.00 -19.59 -6.71
N GLY A 104 -1.97 -18.99 -6.04
CA GLY A 104 -3.31 -18.74 -6.60
C GLY A 104 -3.22 -18.02 -7.94
N HIS A 105 -2.53 -16.87 -7.98
CA HIS A 105 -2.33 -16.13 -9.23
C HIS A 105 -1.52 -16.94 -10.27
N THR A 106 -0.52 -17.72 -9.83
CA THR A 106 0.28 -18.54 -10.74
C THR A 106 -0.56 -19.63 -11.41
N VAL A 107 -1.36 -20.34 -10.63
CA VAL A 107 -2.23 -21.41 -11.16
C VAL A 107 -3.41 -20.82 -11.96
N ALA A 108 -3.89 -19.62 -11.62
CA ALA A 108 -4.87 -18.91 -12.42
C ALA A 108 -4.36 -18.63 -13.85
N CYS A 109 -3.07 -18.34 -14.03
CA CYS A 109 -2.47 -18.25 -15.36
C CYS A 109 -2.58 -19.57 -16.14
N SER A 110 -2.38 -20.72 -15.47
CA SER A 110 -2.55 -22.04 -16.09
C SER A 110 -3.99 -22.26 -16.56
N TYR A 111 -4.97 -21.84 -15.76
CA TYR A 111 -6.38 -21.89 -16.11
C TYR A 111 -6.71 -21.05 -17.34
N TYR A 112 -6.22 -19.79 -17.38
CA TYR A 112 -6.44 -18.91 -18.53
C TYR A 112 -5.77 -19.47 -19.79
N ALA A 113 -4.60 -20.08 -19.67
CA ALA A 113 -3.91 -20.71 -20.79
C ALA A 113 -4.66 -21.95 -21.31
N ILE A 114 -5.19 -22.80 -20.41
CA ILE A 114 -6.07 -23.93 -20.79
C ILE A 114 -7.31 -23.43 -21.49
N GLY A 115 -7.95 -22.35 -21.02
CA GLY A 115 -9.08 -21.75 -21.68
C GLY A 115 -8.77 -21.17 -23.06
N PHE A 116 -7.57 -20.64 -23.26
CA PHE A 116 -7.09 -20.29 -24.59
C PHE A 116 -6.99 -21.53 -25.49
N GLY A 117 -6.44 -22.63 -24.99
CA GLY A 117 -6.39 -23.91 -25.69
C GLY A 117 -7.79 -24.42 -26.09
N ILE A 118 -8.75 -24.37 -25.16
CA ILE A 118 -10.17 -24.71 -25.43
C ILE A 118 -10.74 -23.82 -26.55
N THR A 119 -10.45 -22.52 -26.53
CA THR A 119 -10.91 -21.61 -27.58
C THR A 119 -10.30 -21.92 -28.94
N VAL A 120 -9.02 -22.36 -28.97
CA VAL A 120 -8.36 -22.79 -30.21
C VAL A 120 -8.97 -24.06 -30.74
N THR A 121 -9.37 -25.02 -29.88
CA THR A 121 -10.12 -26.21 -30.38
C THR A 121 -11.45 -25.80 -31.01
N ALA A 122 -12.21 -24.89 -30.40
CA ALA A 122 -13.43 -24.36 -30.97
C ALA A 122 -13.22 -23.65 -32.35
N LEU A 123 -12.07 -22.98 -32.51
CA LEU A 123 -11.69 -22.38 -33.80
C LEU A 123 -11.44 -23.46 -34.86
N LEU A 124 -10.70 -24.51 -34.54
CA LEU A 124 -10.43 -25.59 -35.49
C LEU A 124 -11.68 -26.33 -35.86
N ASP A 125 -12.56 -26.60 -34.89
CA ASP A 125 -13.90 -27.20 -35.18
C ASP A 125 -14.75 -26.29 -36.09
N TYR A 126 -14.68 -24.97 -35.88
CA TYR A 126 -15.38 -24.00 -36.73
C TYR A 126 -14.85 -24.01 -38.17
N LEU A 127 -13.53 -24.16 -38.34
CA LEU A 127 -12.87 -24.20 -39.66
C LEU A 127 -12.89 -25.58 -40.29
N ASN A 128 -13.47 -26.60 -39.64
CA ASN A 128 -13.39 -28.00 -40.02
C ASN A 128 -11.94 -28.47 -40.26
N ALA A 129 -11.00 -27.94 -39.47
CA ALA A 129 -9.58 -28.24 -39.52
C ALA A 129 -9.20 -29.22 -38.41
N SER A 130 -8.33 -30.19 -38.72
CA SER A 130 -7.75 -31.11 -37.75
C SER A 130 -6.24 -30.99 -37.74
N MET A 131 -5.62 -31.19 -36.58
CA MET A 131 -4.17 -31.31 -36.44
C MET A 131 -3.83 -32.75 -36.17
N PRO A 132 -3.41 -33.53 -37.19
CA PRO A 132 -3.11 -34.97 -37.02
C PRO A 132 -2.08 -35.21 -35.91
N GLY A 133 -2.41 -36.05 -34.92
CA GLY A 133 -1.56 -36.37 -33.79
C GLY A 133 -1.65 -35.38 -32.60
N LEU A 134 -2.42 -34.30 -32.73
CA LEU A 134 -2.71 -33.35 -31.66
C LEU A 134 -4.20 -33.15 -31.57
N GLU A 135 -4.89 -34.02 -30.84
CA GLU A 135 -6.36 -33.98 -30.71
C GLU A 135 -6.80 -33.93 -29.24
N GLY A 136 -7.99 -33.41 -28.98
CA GLY A 136 -8.62 -33.37 -27.66
C GLY A 136 -7.77 -32.66 -26.60
N ASP A 137 -7.57 -33.29 -25.44
CA ASP A 137 -6.86 -32.71 -24.29
C ASP A 137 -5.39 -32.40 -24.62
N LEU A 138 -4.74 -33.19 -25.50
CA LEU A 138 -3.34 -32.97 -25.88
C LEU A 138 -3.18 -31.63 -26.64
N LEU A 139 -4.11 -31.31 -27.54
CA LEU A 139 -4.12 -30.05 -28.29
C LEU A 139 -4.34 -28.87 -27.35
N ILE A 140 -5.30 -28.98 -26.41
CA ILE A 140 -5.59 -27.95 -25.42
C ILE A 140 -4.33 -27.65 -24.60
N LYS A 141 -3.66 -28.69 -24.09
CA LYS A 141 -2.43 -28.56 -23.30
C LYS A 141 -1.25 -28.00 -24.11
N ALA A 142 -1.10 -28.39 -25.36
CA ALA A 142 -0.06 -27.85 -26.25
C ALA A 142 -0.25 -26.36 -26.50
N MET A 143 -1.48 -25.92 -26.77
CA MET A 143 -1.81 -24.51 -26.97
C MET A 143 -1.68 -23.70 -25.68
N ALA A 144 -2.05 -24.28 -24.54
CA ALA A 144 -1.84 -23.66 -23.23
C ALA A 144 -0.35 -23.44 -22.94
N ALA A 145 0.49 -24.46 -23.22
CA ALA A 145 1.95 -24.33 -23.05
C ALA A 145 2.54 -23.23 -23.94
N LEU A 146 2.12 -23.16 -25.20
CA LEU A 146 2.56 -22.14 -26.14
C LEU A 146 2.19 -20.72 -25.64
N ALA A 147 0.96 -20.54 -25.18
CA ALA A 147 0.49 -19.27 -24.62
C ALA A 147 1.30 -18.88 -23.36
N ILE A 148 1.54 -19.80 -22.45
CA ILE A 148 2.36 -19.55 -21.24
C ILE A 148 3.77 -19.13 -21.64
N ILE A 149 4.44 -19.89 -22.51
CA ILE A 149 5.81 -19.57 -22.96
C ILE A 149 5.86 -18.18 -23.60
N PHE A 150 4.87 -17.86 -24.45
CA PHE A 150 4.76 -16.55 -25.09
C PHE A 150 4.64 -15.42 -24.08
N PHE A 151 3.70 -15.49 -23.13
CA PHE A 151 3.49 -14.41 -22.17
C PHE A 151 4.58 -14.32 -21.09
N VAL A 152 5.19 -15.44 -20.72
CA VAL A 152 6.40 -15.45 -19.88
C VAL A 152 7.54 -14.71 -20.59
N ALA A 153 7.74 -14.95 -21.88
CA ALA A 153 8.75 -14.26 -22.68
C ALA A 153 8.45 -12.76 -22.80
N VAL A 154 7.19 -12.37 -23.06
CA VAL A 154 6.77 -10.96 -23.12
C VAL A 154 7.04 -10.24 -21.80
N ASN A 155 6.65 -10.83 -20.67
CA ASN A 155 6.89 -10.25 -19.34
C ASN A 155 8.38 -10.23 -18.97
N TYR A 156 9.15 -11.24 -19.41
CA TYR A 156 10.61 -11.28 -19.21
C TYR A 156 11.32 -10.15 -19.97
N VAL A 157 10.89 -9.86 -21.20
CA VAL A 157 11.43 -8.76 -22.00
C VAL A 157 11.03 -7.39 -21.43
N GLY A 158 9.85 -7.31 -20.78
CA GLY A 158 9.39 -6.08 -20.14
C GLY A 158 8.66 -5.15 -21.09
N VAL A 159 7.89 -5.67 -22.02
CA VAL A 159 6.97 -4.88 -22.84
C VAL A 159 5.87 -4.34 -21.94
N GLY A 160 5.95 -3.06 -21.59
CA GLY A 160 4.97 -2.39 -20.73
C GLY A 160 3.62 -2.24 -21.46
N THR A 161 2.65 -3.05 -21.09
CA THR A 161 1.25 -2.74 -21.41
C THR A 161 0.84 -1.57 -20.52
N THR A 162 0.61 -0.41 -21.13
CA THR A 162 0.05 0.74 -20.41
C THR A 162 -1.38 0.39 -19.98
N GLY A 163 -1.81 0.86 -18.80
CA GLY A 163 -3.16 0.61 -18.26
C GLY A 163 -4.29 0.92 -19.25
N ARG A 164 -4.08 1.87 -20.16
CA ARG A 164 -5.02 2.22 -21.24
C ARG A 164 -5.25 1.10 -22.24
N THR A 165 -4.20 0.34 -22.61
CA THR A 165 -4.34 -0.80 -23.52
C THR A 165 -5.18 -1.90 -22.86
N GLY A 166 -4.94 -2.18 -21.58
CA GLY A 166 -5.75 -3.13 -20.81
C GLY A 166 -7.23 -2.70 -20.74
N THR A 167 -7.49 -1.43 -20.46
CA THR A 167 -8.86 -0.86 -20.45
C THR A 167 -9.58 -1.06 -21.78
N SER A 168 -8.90 -0.79 -22.91
CA SER A 168 -9.50 -0.96 -24.26
C SER A 168 -9.81 -2.42 -24.57
N VAL A 169 -8.91 -3.34 -24.23
CA VAL A 169 -9.11 -4.78 -24.43
C VAL A 169 -10.31 -5.28 -23.63
N THR A 170 -10.41 -4.93 -22.35
CA THR A 170 -11.54 -5.31 -21.50
C THR A 170 -12.85 -4.70 -21.99
N LEU A 171 -12.83 -3.47 -22.50
CA LEU A 171 -14.03 -2.85 -23.05
C LEU A 171 -14.56 -3.63 -24.29
N VAL A 172 -13.67 -4.01 -25.21
CA VAL A 172 -14.05 -4.85 -26.38
C VAL A 172 -14.64 -6.18 -25.92
N GLN A 173 -14.01 -6.83 -24.94
CA GLN A 173 -14.46 -8.05 -24.31
C GLN A 173 -15.90 -7.93 -23.76
N VAL A 174 -16.13 -6.89 -22.96
CA VAL A 174 -17.45 -6.58 -22.39
C VAL A 174 -18.48 -6.34 -23.47
N LEU A 175 -18.14 -5.58 -24.52
CA LEU A 175 -19.03 -5.33 -25.63
C LEU A 175 -19.45 -6.61 -26.37
N ILE A 176 -18.51 -7.55 -26.58
CA ILE A 176 -18.81 -8.86 -27.18
C ILE A 176 -19.80 -9.65 -26.30
N ILE A 177 -19.57 -9.69 -25.00
CA ILE A 177 -20.43 -10.42 -24.06
C ILE A 177 -21.83 -9.79 -23.99
N VAL A 178 -21.90 -8.46 -23.84
CA VAL A 178 -23.19 -7.74 -23.81
C VAL A 178 -23.95 -7.93 -25.12
N PHE A 179 -23.27 -7.87 -26.25
CA PHE A 179 -23.85 -8.14 -27.57
C PHE A 179 -24.44 -9.57 -27.62
N PHE A 180 -23.67 -10.58 -27.22
CA PHE A 180 -24.12 -11.96 -27.14
C PHE A 180 -25.37 -12.11 -26.25
N VAL A 181 -25.32 -11.60 -25.02
CA VAL A 181 -26.43 -11.69 -24.07
C VAL A 181 -27.71 -11.03 -24.63
N THR A 182 -27.55 -9.86 -25.25
CA THR A 182 -28.67 -9.13 -25.84
C THR A 182 -29.29 -9.93 -26.97
N PHE A 183 -28.49 -10.37 -27.94
CA PHE A 183 -28.98 -11.14 -29.08
C PHE A 183 -29.58 -12.49 -28.65
N ALA A 184 -28.93 -13.20 -27.73
CA ALA A 184 -29.45 -14.48 -27.23
C ALA A 184 -30.77 -14.33 -26.48
N THR A 185 -30.96 -13.25 -25.75
CA THR A 185 -32.22 -12.96 -25.06
C THR A 185 -33.32 -12.62 -26.08
N LEU A 186 -33.02 -11.79 -27.08
CA LEU A 186 -33.97 -11.45 -28.15
C LEU A 186 -34.35 -12.69 -28.95
N TYR A 187 -33.39 -13.55 -29.28
CA TYR A 187 -33.60 -14.81 -29.97
C TYR A 187 -34.52 -15.74 -29.18
N ALA A 188 -34.31 -15.89 -27.86
CA ALA A 188 -35.17 -16.68 -26.99
C ALA A 188 -36.62 -16.13 -26.95
N LEU A 189 -36.77 -14.80 -26.90
CA LEU A 189 -38.08 -14.14 -26.88
C LEU A 189 -38.84 -14.37 -28.21
N ASP A 190 -38.15 -14.31 -29.34
CA ASP A 190 -38.76 -14.49 -30.67
C ASP A 190 -39.13 -15.95 -30.94
N HIS A 191 -38.25 -16.90 -30.63
CA HIS A 191 -38.44 -18.30 -31.01
C HIS A 191 -39.18 -19.14 -29.97
N ALA A 192 -38.96 -18.90 -28.69
CA ALA A 192 -39.54 -19.67 -27.59
C ALA A 192 -40.65 -18.92 -26.83
N GLY A 193 -40.64 -17.58 -26.89
CA GLY A 193 -41.57 -16.75 -26.13
C GLY A 193 -41.58 -17.13 -24.63
N PRO A 194 -42.77 -17.31 -23.99
CA PRO A 194 -42.84 -17.71 -22.59
C PRO A 194 -42.20 -19.07 -22.28
N ARG A 195 -42.08 -19.98 -23.24
CA ARG A 195 -41.45 -21.30 -23.07
C ARG A 195 -39.94 -21.21 -22.85
N MET A 196 -39.31 -20.05 -23.09
CA MET A 196 -37.89 -19.84 -22.80
C MET A 196 -37.56 -20.12 -21.34
N PHE A 197 -38.54 -20.03 -20.42
CA PHE A 197 -38.35 -20.33 -19.00
C PHE A 197 -38.47 -21.81 -18.67
N ASP A 198 -38.89 -22.68 -19.59
CA ASP A 198 -39.08 -24.12 -19.34
C ASP A 198 -37.75 -24.80 -19.05
N ASN A 199 -36.67 -24.41 -19.75
CA ASN A 199 -35.31 -24.90 -19.50
C ASN A 199 -34.73 -24.43 -18.16
N LEU A 200 -35.30 -23.40 -17.54
CA LEU A 200 -34.87 -22.87 -16.25
C LEU A 200 -35.61 -23.54 -15.07
N ARG A 201 -36.49 -24.47 -15.34
CA ARG A 201 -37.30 -25.14 -14.32
C ARG A 201 -37.00 -26.65 -14.26
N PRO A 202 -36.81 -27.21 -13.05
CA PRO A 202 -36.64 -26.49 -11.75
C PRO A 202 -35.30 -25.73 -11.69
N VAL A 203 -35.29 -24.58 -11.04
CA VAL A 203 -34.06 -23.74 -10.91
C VAL A 203 -32.93 -24.51 -10.25
N ILE A 204 -33.24 -25.33 -9.27
CA ILE A 204 -32.32 -26.32 -8.70
C ILE A 204 -32.97 -27.68 -8.94
N PRO A 205 -32.27 -28.62 -9.61
CA PRO A 205 -32.76 -29.98 -9.79
C PRO A 205 -33.16 -30.62 -8.47
N ARG A 206 -34.28 -31.36 -8.44
CA ARG A 206 -34.84 -31.93 -7.21
C ARG A 206 -33.88 -32.84 -6.45
N ASP A 207 -32.97 -33.48 -7.18
CA ASP A 207 -31.96 -34.40 -6.61
C ASP A 207 -30.70 -33.70 -6.14
N THR A 208 -30.60 -32.37 -6.31
CA THR A 208 -29.46 -31.57 -5.90
C THR A 208 -29.57 -31.16 -4.44
N SER A 209 -28.67 -31.63 -3.59
CA SER A 209 -28.59 -31.22 -2.21
C SER A 209 -28.02 -29.80 -2.05
N LEU A 210 -28.41 -29.10 -0.97
CA LEU A 210 -27.77 -27.80 -0.63
C LEU A 210 -26.25 -27.92 -0.47
N THR A 211 -25.77 -29.06 0.01
CA THR A 211 -24.33 -29.34 0.13
C THR A 211 -23.66 -29.32 -1.24
N HIS A 212 -24.30 -29.85 -2.28
CA HIS A 212 -23.79 -29.81 -3.65
C HIS A 212 -23.70 -28.39 -4.18
N VAL A 213 -24.69 -27.54 -3.89
CA VAL A 213 -24.64 -26.11 -4.23
C VAL A 213 -23.40 -25.44 -3.60
N PHE A 214 -23.12 -25.68 -2.32
CA PHE A 214 -21.92 -25.14 -1.67
C PHE A 214 -20.61 -25.69 -2.23
N MET A 215 -20.58 -26.94 -2.64
CA MET A 215 -19.43 -27.56 -3.31
C MET A 215 -19.14 -26.85 -4.65
N VAL A 216 -20.17 -26.64 -5.45
CA VAL A 216 -20.09 -25.98 -6.75
C VAL A 216 -19.75 -24.48 -6.57
N MET A 217 -20.26 -23.82 -5.52
CA MET A 217 -19.82 -22.45 -5.16
C MET A 217 -18.30 -22.39 -4.91
N GLY A 218 -17.75 -23.35 -4.19
CA GLY A 218 -16.30 -23.42 -3.96
C GLY A 218 -15.52 -23.57 -5.26
N PHE A 219 -16.00 -24.43 -6.16
CA PHE A 219 -15.38 -24.66 -7.47
C PHE A 219 -15.43 -23.41 -8.36
N THR A 220 -16.56 -22.70 -8.36
CA THR A 220 -16.78 -21.51 -9.23
C THR A 220 -16.29 -20.21 -8.62
N PHE A 221 -15.72 -20.23 -7.43
CA PHE A 221 -15.29 -19.01 -6.73
C PHE A 221 -14.25 -18.20 -7.52
N ILE A 222 -13.40 -18.89 -8.30
CA ILE A 222 -12.44 -18.26 -9.23
C ILE A 222 -13.08 -17.21 -10.15
N ALA A 223 -14.36 -17.35 -10.50
CA ALA A 223 -15.06 -16.41 -11.36
C ALA A 223 -15.18 -15.00 -10.75
N PHE A 224 -15.07 -14.88 -9.44
CA PHE A 224 -15.14 -13.62 -8.71
C PHE A 224 -13.80 -13.14 -8.16
N GLU A 225 -12.70 -13.80 -8.54
CA GLU A 225 -11.34 -13.34 -8.27
C GLU A 225 -10.92 -12.33 -9.33
N GLY A 226 -10.10 -11.34 -8.93
CA GLY A 226 -9.62 -10.29 -9.83
C GLY A 226 -9.81 -8.89 -9.25
N TYR A 227 -10.76 -8.66 -8.34
CA TYR A 227 -10.92 -7.36 -7.68
C TYR A 227 -9.73 -7.04 -6.75
N GLU A 228 -9.00 -8.04 -6.25
CA GLU A 228 -7.78 -7.87 -5.46
C GLU A 228 -6.64 -7.26 -6.29
N ILE A 229 -6.63 -7.45 -7.61
CA ILE A 229 -5.66 -6.84 -8.53
C ILE A 229 -5.82 -5.30 -8.53
N ILE A 230 -7.04 -4.79 -8.36
CA ILE A 230 -7.31 -3.35 -8.20
C ILE A 230 -6.47 -2.78 -7.05
N VAL A 231 -6.36 -3.51 -5.94
CA VAL A 231 -5.61 -3.08 -4.78
C VAL A 231 -4.10 -3.19 -5.00
N GLN A 232 -3.65 -4.20 -5.74
CA GLN A 232 -2.24 -4.37 -6.09
C GLN A 232 -1.72 -3.20 -6.95
N CYS A 233 -2.59 -2.57 -7.74
CA CYS A 233 -2.29 -1.35 -8.50
C CYS A 233 -2.36 -0.06 -7.65
N GLY A 234 -2.61 -0.14 -6.34
CA GLY A 234 -2.95 0.99 -5.47
C GLY A 234 -1.98 2.18 -5.50
N GLU A 235 -0.70 1.94 -5.76
CA GLU A 235 0.32 3.00 -5.86
C GLU A 235 0.18 3.84 -7.15
N GLU A 236 -0.38 3.28 -8.21
CA GLU A 236 -0.57 3.91 -9.51
C GLU A 236 -1.95 4.58 -9.65
N VAL A 237 -2.83 4.41 -8.67
CA VAL A 237 -4.22 4.89 -8.69
C VAL A 237 -4.32 6.36 -8.31
N LYS A 238 -5.07 7.14 -9.11
CA LYS A 238 -5.49 8.50 -8.77
C LYS A 238 -6.54 8.46 -7.66
N ASN A 239 -6.35 9.27 -6.61
CA ASN A 239 -7.27 9.34 -5.45
C ASN A 239 -7.65 7.95 -4.89
N PRO A 240 -6.69 7.10 -4.48
CA PRO A 240 -6.92 5.70 -4.13
C PRO A 240 -7.99 5.53 -3.04
N ARG A 241 -8.08 6.47 -2.09
CA ARG A 241 -9.09 6.46 -1.02
C ARG A 241 -10.54 6.46 -1.50
N LYS A 242 -10.82 7.03 -2.68
CA LYS A 242 -12.15 7.10 -3.26
C LYS A 242 -12.33 6.09 -4.39
N ASN A 243 -11.30 5.95 -5.23
CA ASN A 243 -11.43 5.18 -6.46
C ASN A 243 -11.33 3.67 -6.22
N ILE A 244 -10.45 3.20 -5.31
CA ILE A 244 -10.31 1.76 -5.01
C ILE A 244 -11.63 1.16 -4.52
N PRO A 245 -12.31 1.69 -3.46
CA PRO A 245 -13.57 1.12 -3.02
C PRO A 245 -14.65 1.10 -4.11
N ARG A 246 -14.78 2.21 -4.84
CA ARG A 246 -15.76 2.32 -5.93
C ARG A 246 -15.50 1.31 -7.03
N ALA A 247 -14.24 1.17 -7.46
CA ALA A 247 -13.86 0.25 -8.49
C ALA A 247 -14.15 -1.21 -8.09
N ILE A 248 -13.84 -1.60 -6.86
CA ILE A 248 -14.09 -2.95 -6.34
C ILE A 248 -15.58 -3.28 -6.41
N PHE A 249 -16.45 -2.43 -5.84
CA PHE A 249 -17.89 -2.72 -5.83
C PHE A 249 -18.51 -2.67 -7.22
N ILE A 250 -18.09 -1.73 -8.07
CA ILE A 250 -18.57 -1.66 -9.47
C ILE A 250 -18.13 -2.91 -10.23
N ALA A 251 -16.86 -3.33 -10.07
CA ALA A 251 -16.31 -4.47 -10.78
C ALA A 251 -17.01 -5.78 -10.38
N VAL A 252 -17.18 -6.03 -9.06
CA VAL A 252 -17.87 -7.22 -8.56
C VAL A 252 -19.34 -7.26 -9.02
N GLY A 253 -20.07 -6.15 -8.86
CA GLY A 253 -21.47 -6.08 -9.30
C GLY A 253 -21.64 -6.25 -10.81
N PHE A 254 -20.76 -5.64 -11.59
CA PHE A 254 -20.79 -5.73 -13.05
C PHE A 254 -20.43 -7.13 -13.55
N ALA A 255 -19.40 -7.76 -12.97
CA ALA A 255 -19.04 -9.14 -13.29
C ALA A 255 -20.19 -10.11 -12.95
N ALA A 256 -20.84 -9.94 -11.79
CA ALA A 256 -22.00 -10.75 -11.41
C ALA A 256 -23.14 -10.65 -12.45
N LEU A 257 -23.43 -9.43 -12.92
CA LEU A 257 -24.46 -9.22 -13.95
C LEU A 257 -24.08 -9.90 -15.27
N LEU A 258 -22.82 -9.85 -15.69
CA LEU A 258 -22.36 -10.51 -16.89
C LEU A 258 -22.46 -12.04 -16.79
N TYR A 259 -22.02 -12.62 -15.65
CA TYR A 259 -22.13 -14.06 -15.41
C TYR A 259 -23.58 -14.56 -15.44
N LEU A 260 -24.46 -13.86 -14.72
CA LEU A 260 -25.89 -14.17 -14.70
C LEU A 260 -26.52 -13.98 -16.09
N GLY A 261 -26.15 -12.93 -16.82
CA GLY A 261 -26.63 -12.65 -18.18
C GLY A 261 -26.23 -13.75 -19.15
N VAL A 262 -24.98 -14.21 -19.18
CA VAL A 262 -24.51 -15.27 -20.06
C VAL A 262 -25.15 -16.62 -19.68
N ALA A 263 -25.20 -16.94 -18.37
CA ALA A 263 -25.86 -18.16 -17.91
C ALA A 263 -27.36 -18.18 -18.33
N PHE A 264 -28.05 -17.07 -18.14
CA PHE A 264 -29.43 -16.89 -18.58
C PHE A 264 -29.57 -17.07 -20.10
N ALA A 265 -28.71 -16.38 -20.86
CA ALA A 265 -28.74 -16.44 -22.33
C ALA A 265 -28.52 -17.87 -22.85
N CYS A 266 -27.61 -18.63 -22.25
CA CYS A 266 -27.39 -20.02 -22.65
C CYS A 266 -28.55 -20.94 -22.27
N LEU A 267 -29.02 -20.87 -21.03
CA LEU A 267 -30.04 -21.78 -20.50
C LEU A 267 -31.44 -21.51 -21.03
N THR A 268 -31.76 -20.28 -21.44
CA THR A 268 -33.05 -19.98 -22.10
C THR A 268 -33.14 -20.53 -23.50
N ASN A 269 -32.01 -20.72 -24.18
CA ASN A 269 -31.95 -21.18 -25.57
C ASN A 269 -31.64 -22.68 -25.72
N PHE A 270 -30.87 -23.25 -24.75
CA PHE A 270 -30.38 -24.61 -24.88
C PHE A 270 -30.65 -25.44 -23.64
N SER A 271 -30.94 -26.72 -23.86
CA SER A 271 -31.12 -27.69 -22.78
C SER A 271 -29.77 -28.11 -22.15
N VAL A 272 -29.80 -28.57 -20.92
CA VAL A 272 -28.60 -29.03 -20.19
C VAL A 272 -27.87 -30.16 -20.96
N PRO A 273 -28.56 -31.18 -21.54
CA PRO A 273 -27.88 -32.20 -22.36
C PRO A 273 -27.15 -31.60 -23.56
N TRP A 274 -27.72 -30.59 -24.23
CA TRP A 274 -27.02 -29.89 -25.32
C TRP A 274 -25.77 -29.19 -24.83
N ILE A 275 -25.86 -28.46 -23.70
CA ILE A 275 -24.73 -27.75 -23.10
C ILE A 275 -23.59 -28.76 -22.77
N SER A 276 -23.95 -29.90 -22.14
CA SER A 276 -22.98 -30.94 -21.74
C SER A 276 -22.28 -31.60 -22.92
N ALA A 277 -22.89 -31.64 -24.09
CA ALA A 277 -22.31 -32.19 -25.31
C ALA A 277 -21.20 -31.30 -25.92
N GLN A 278 -21.03 -30.04 -25.44
CA GLN A 278 -20.10 -29.08 -26.04
C GLN A 278 -18.74 -29.09 -25.38
N GLY A 279 -17.73 -29.64 -26.05
CA GLY A 279 -16.31 -29.53 -25.65
C GLY A 279 -15.82 -30.58 -24.64
N ILE A 280 -14.54 -30.53 -24.35
CA ILE A 280 -13.84 -31.37 -23.37
C ILE A 280 -13.08 -30.46 -22.41
N PRO A 281 -13.40 -30.46 -21.10
CA PRO A 281 -14.46 -31.21 -20.41
C PRO A 281 -15.87 -30.80 -20.84
N PRO A 282 -16.91 -31.59 -20.53
CA PRO A 282 -18.30 -31.29 -20.89
C PRO A 282 -18.71 -29.85 -20.59
N GLY A 283 -19.35 -29.19 -21.55
CA GLY A 283 -19.79 -27.80 -21.43
C GLY A 283 -18.71 -26.74 -21.66
N SER A 284 -17.46 -27.08 -21.82
CA SER A 284 -16.35 -26.11 -21.90
C SER A 284 -16.44 -25.17 -23.12
N ASN A 285 -17.08 -25.59 -24.21
CA ASN A 285 -17.31 -24.80 -25.40
C ASN A 285 -18.75 -24.29 -25.54
N ALA A 286 -19.63 -24.57 -24.57
CA ALA A 286 -21.07 -24.30 -24.70
C ALA A 286 -21.42 -22.85 -25.04
N VAL A 287 -20.75 -21.88 -24.40
CA VAL A 287 -21.00 -20.44 -24.63
C VAL A 287 -20.59 -20.02 -26.05
N ILE A 288 -19.45 -20.55 -26.54
CA ILE A 288 -18.96 -20.28 -27.88
C ILE A 288 -19.93 -20.89 -28.93
N MET A 289 -20.33 -22.15 -28.72
CA MET A 289 -21.27 -22.84 -29.61
C MET A 289 -22.65 -22.22 -29.56
N ALA A 290 -23.14 -21.78 -28.41
CA ALA A 290 -24.38 -21.02 -28.31
C ALA A 290 -24.34 -19.75 -29.18
N GLY A 291 -23.24 -19.02 -29.18
CA GLY A 291 -23.07 -17.86 -30.07
C GLY A 291 -23.13 -18.23 -31.54
N ARG A 292 -22.54 -19.37 -31.93
CA ARG A 292 -22.60 -19.89 -33.32
C ARG A 292 -24.02 -20.22 -33.77
N GLU A 293 -24.80 -20.85 -32.91
CA GLU A 293 -26.15 -21.27 -33.21
C GLU A 293 -27.14 -20.09 -33.23
N ILE A 294 -27.00 -19.14 -32.32
CA ILE A 294 -27.94 -18.02 -32.15
C ILE A 294 -27.70 -16.91 -33.19
N ILE A 295 -26.45 -16.61 -33.52
CA ILE A 295 -26.05 -15.48 -34.35
C ILE A 295 -25.43 -16.02 -35.66
N PRO A 296 -26.20 -16.14 -36.75
CA PRO A 296 -25.70 -16.70 -38.01
C PRO A 296 -24.46 -15.92 -38.51
N PHE A 297 -23.51 -16.64 -39.08
CA PHE A 297 -22.26 -16.15 -39.71
C PHE A 297 -21.28 -15.43 -38.82
N VAL A 298 -21.75 -14.60 -37.87
CA VAL A 298 -20.89 -13.70 -37.07
C VAL A 298 -20.65 -14.23 -35.64
N GLY A 299 -21.62 -14.95 -35.08
CA GLY A 299 -21.60 -15.36 -33.68
C GLY A 299 -20.43 -16.28 -33.32
N GLY A 300 -20.17 -17.32 -34.12
CA GLY A 300 -19.06 -18.22 -33.93
C GLY A 300 -17.71 -17.48 -33.91
N PRO A 301 -17.29 -16.79 -34.98
CA PRO A 301 -16.07 -16.01 -35.02
C PRO A 301 -15.97 -14.97 -33.90
N LEU A 302 -17.05 -14.27 -33.56
CA LEU A 302 -17.09 -13.25 -32.54
C LEU A 302 -16.84 -13.83 -31.14
N MET A 303 -17.49 -14.96 -30.81
CA MET A 303 -17.32 -15.61 -29.51
C MET A 303 -15.97 -16.29 -29.37
N ILE A 304 -15.44 -16.88 -30.45
CA ILE A 304 -14.06 -17.42 -30.47
C ILE A 304 -13.05 -16.28 -30.24
N PHE A 305 -13.19 -15.19 -30.98
CA PHE A 305 -12.33 -14.02 -30.82
C PHE A 305 -12.43 -13.44 -29.38
N GLY A 306 -13.66 -13.30 -28.86
CA GLY A 306 -13.89 -12.84 -27.49
C GLY A 306 -13.27 -13.74 -26.44
N GLY A 307 -13.40 -15.07 -26.58
CA GLY A 307 -12.81 -16.05 -25.67
C GLY A 307 -11.28 -16.03 -25.70
N ALA A 308 -10.68 -16.01 -26.90
CA ALA A 308 -9.23 -15.91 -27.07
C ALA A 308 -8.68 -14.60 -26.49
N LEU A 309 -9.29 -13.46 -26.83
CA LEU A 309 -8.91 -12.14 -26.32
C LEU A 309 -8.98 -12.09 -24.80
N SER A 310 -10.04 -12.66 -24.23
CA SER A 310 -10.28 -12.73 -22.79
C SER A 310 -9.21 -13.56 -22.07
N ALA A 311 -8.97 -14.76 -22.56
CA ALA A 311 -7.96 -15.66 -22.02
C ALA A 311 -6.55 -15.04 -22.05
N MET A 312 -6.16 -14.46 -23.18
CA MET A 312 -4.84 -13.84 -23.38
C MET A 312 -4.66 -12.58 -22.52
N ALA A 313 -5.69 -11.74 -22.41
CA ALA A 313 -5.63 -10.53 -21.58
C ALA A 313 -5.50 -10.87 -20.10
N ALA A 314 -6.31 -11.81 -19.61
CA ALA A 314 -6.25 -12.27 -18.23
C ALA A 314 -4.90 -12.96 -17.93
N LEU A 315 -4.42 -13.83 -18.82
CA LEU A 315 -3.11 -14.49 -18.69
C LEU A 315 -1.98 -13.45 -18.55
N ASN A 316 -1.92 -12.46 -19.44
CA ASN A 316 -0.87 -11.44 -19.39
C ASN A 316 -0.90 -10.62 -18.09
N ALA A 317 -2.09 -10.17 -17.68
CA ALA A 317 -2.27 -9.39 -16.46
C ALA A 317 -1.89 -10.19 -15.20
N THR A 318 -2.22 -11.47 -15.18
CA THR A 318 -1.99 -12.34 -14.02
C THR A 318 -0.54 -12.83 -13.95
N VAL A 319 0.17 -13.08 -15.08
CA VAL A 319 1.63 -13.33 -15.11
C VAL A 319 2.38 -12.16 -14.49
N PHE A 320 1.98 -10.94 -14.83
CA PHE A 320 2.54 -9.75 -14.25
C PHE A 320 2.27 -9.64 -12.74
N SER A 321 1.04 -9.89 -12.29
CA SER A 321 0.65 -9.84 -10.88
C SER A 321 1.36 -10.92 -10.06
N SER A 322 1.33 -12.19 -10.48
CA SER A 322 1.93 -13.32 -9.76
C SER A 322 3.44 -13.15 -9.56
N SER A 323 4.15 -12.69 -10.61
CA SER A 323 5.59 -12.42 -10.51
C SER A 323 5.93 -11.28 -9.54
N ARG A 324 5.03 -10.30 -9.38
CA ARG A 324 5.22 -9.21 -8.41
C ARG A 324 5.01 -9.65 -6.96
N VAL A 325 4.11 -10.60 -6.70
CA VAL A 325 3.93 -11.15 -5.35
C VAL A 325 5.20 -11.88 -4.91
N SER A 326 5.72 -12.81 -5.73
CA SER A 326 6.97 -13.51 -5.41
C SER A 326 8.18 -12.60 -5.34
N PHE A 327 8.24 -11.57 -6.19
CA PHE A 327 9.26 -10.54 -6.13
C PHE A 327 9.19 -9.73 -4.81
N ALA A 328 8.00 -9.33 -4.38
CA ALA A 328 7.80 -8.60 -3.12
C ALA A 328 8.24 -9.45 -1.92
N MET A 329 7.87 -10.74 -1.89
CA MET A 329 8.30 -11.68 -0.86
C MET A 329 9.81 -11.94 -0.89
N GLY A 330 10.44 -11.96 -2.08
CA GLY A 330 11.90 -12.08 -2.23
C GLY A 330 12.64 -10.83 -1.75
N ARG A 331 12.05 -9.66 -1.97
CA ARG A 331 12.60 -8.36 -1.57
C ARG A 331 12.55 -8.16 -0.06
N ASP A 332 11.48 -8.59 0.60
CA ASP A 332 11.32 -8.44 2.05
C ASP A 332 11.95 -9.58 2.86
N GLY A 333 12.68 -10.49 2.20
CA GLY A 333 13.40 -11.59 2.84
C GLY A 333 12.53 -12.80 3.19
N SER A 334 11.24 -12.79 2.85
CA SER A 334 10.34 -13.93 3.05
C SER A 334 10.62 -15.09 2.07
N LEU A 335 11.21 -14.80 0.91
CA LEU A 335 11.70 -15.77 -0.08
C LEU A 335 13.18 -15.52 -0.39
N PRO A 336 13.87 -16.49 -1.06
CA PRO A 336 15.27 -16.32 -1.44
C PRO A 336 15.52 -15.01 -2.18
N LYS A 337 16.57 -14.28 -1.81
CA LYS A 337 16.92 -12.94 -2.34
C LYS A 337 16.98 -12.88 -3.88
N ARG A 338 17.24 -14.02 -4.54
CA ARG A 338 17.25 -14.10 -6.02
C ARG A 338 15.90 -13.73 -6.63
N LEU A 339 14.77 -14.08 -5.98
CA LEU A 339 13.43 -13.71 -6.45
C LEU A 339 13.17 -12.20 -6.37
N GLY A 340 13.83 -11.50 -5.44
CA GLY A 340 13.81 -10.05 -5.31
C GLY A 340 14.78 -9.31 -6.26
N MET A 341 15.47 -9.98 -7.18
CA MET A 341 16.44 -9.36 -8.08
C MET A 341 15.77 -8.86 -9.37
N ILE A 342 16.19 -7.66 -9.81
CA ILE A 342 15.77 -7.04 -11.06
C ILE A 342 16.87 -7.21 -12.11
N HIS A 343 16.48 -7.58 -13.33
CA HIS A 343 17.43 -7.71 -14.45
C HIS A 343 18.03 -6.33 -14.80
N PRO A 344 19.38 -6.17 -14.85
CA PRO A 344 20.03 -4.87 -15.00
C PRO A 344 19.61 -4.09 -16.26
N ARG A 345 19.45 -4.78 -17.39
CA ARG A 345 19.11 -4.15 -18.68
C ARG A 345 17.60 -4.06 -18.91
N ARG A 346 16.82 -5.09 -18.54
CA ARG A 346 15.38 -5.19 -18.86
C ARG A 346 14.49 -4.60 -17.79
N ARG A 347 15.01 -4.41 -16.57
CA ARG A 347 14.29 -3.88 -15.39
C ARG A 347 13.07 -4.69 -14.99
N THR A 348 13.10 -6.00 -15.25
CA THR A 348 12.05 -6.96 -14.88
C THR A 348 12.54 -7.93 -13.80
N PRO A 349 11.66 -8.49 -12.94
CA PRO A 349 12.01 -9.47 -11.93
C PRO A 349 12.16 -10.87 -12.55
N HIS A 350 13.23 -11.07 -13.33
CA HIS A 350 13.41 -12.18 -14.24
C HIS A 350 13.38 -13.58 -13.58
N TYR A 351 13.97 -13.74 -12.38
CA TYR A 351 13.89 -15.01 -11.66
C TYR A 351 12.47 -15.33 -11.19
N ALA A 352 11.75 -14.30 -10.69
CA ALA A 352 10.36 -14.47 -10.30
C ALA A 352 9.48 -14.88 -11.48
N ILE A 353 9.66 -14.25 -12.65
CA ILE A 353 8.92 -14.57 -13.88
C ILE A 353 9.19 -15.99 -14.33
N LEU A 354 10.46 -16.43 -14.35
CA LEU A 354 10.83 -17.76 -14.82
C LEU A 354 10.31 -18.86 -13.90
N ILE A 355 10.47 -18.73 -12.57
CA ILE A 355 9.99 -19.72 -11.61
C ILE A 355 8.46 -19.79 -11.64
N THR A 356 7.78 -18.64 -11.68
CA THR A 356 6.33 -18.57 -11.83
C THR A 356 5.88 -19.26 -13.14
N GLY A 357 6.55 -18.97 -14.26
CA GLY A 357 6.29 -19.61 -15.55
C GLY A 357 6.48 -21.14 -15.55
N SER A 358 7.46 -21.63 -14.82
CA SER A 358 7.69 -23.09 -14.68
C SER A 358 6.55 -23.76 -13.91
N ILE A 359 6.06 -23.12 -12.84
CA ILE A 359 4.89 -23.62 -12.08
C ILE A 359 3.63 -23.60 -12.96
N MET A 360 3.42 -22.52 -13.73
CA MET A 360 2.30 -22.43 -14.66
C MET A 360 2.30 -23.58 -15.68
N LEU A 361 3.44 -23.84 -16.32
CA LEU A 361 3.59 -24.94 -17.28
C LEU A 361 3.30 -26.28 -16.63
N PHE A 362 3.87 -26.52 -15.45
CA PHE A 362 3.65 -27.77 -14.73
C PHE A 362 2.16 -27.99 -14.43
N MET A 363 1.48 -26.99 -13.88
CA MET A 363 0.06 -27.08 -13.54
C MET A 363 -0.83 -27.30 -14.78
N ALA A 364 -0.55 -26.58 -15.86
CA ALA A 364 -1.35 -26.69 -17.10
C ALA A 364 -1.17 -28.04 -17.83
N LEU A 365 0.02 -28.63 -17.75
CA LEU A 365 0.33 -29.88 -18.47
C LEU A 365 -0.05 -31.14 -17.67
N VAL A 366 0.13 -31.11 -16.34
CA VAL A 366 -0.04 -32.26 -15.49
C VAL A 366 -1.46 -32.45 -15.00
N PHE A 367 -2.15 -31.38 -14.63
CA PHE A 367 -3.44 -31.48 -13.97
C PHE A 367 -4.61 -31.21 -14.92
N PRO A 368 -5.77 -31.90 -14.71
CA PRO A 368 -6.99 -31.59 -15.42
C PRO A 368 -7.56 -30.23 -14.97
N LEU A 369 -8.41 -29.63 -15.83
CA LEU A 369 -9.03 -28.32 -15.63
C LEU A 369 -9.68 -28.19 -14.23
N GLN A 370 -10.41 -29.24 -13.80
CA GLN A 370 -11.13 -29.24 -12.53
C GLN A 370 -10.19 -29.10 -11.33
N THR A 371 -9.07 -29.82 -11.33
CA THR A 371 -8.06 -29.74 -10.27
C THR A 371 -7.39 -28.37 -10.25
N VAL A 372 -7.07 -27.81 -11.42
CA VAL A 372 -6.50 -26.46 -11.55
C VAL A 372 -7.45 -25.44 -10.94
N VAL A 373 -8.72 -25.43 -11.36
CA VAL A 373 -9.75 -24.50 -10.88
C VAL A 373 -9.97 -24.62 -9.37
N ALA A 374 -10.10 -25.85 -8.86
CA ALA A 374 -10.28 -26.08 -7.43
C ALA A 374 -9.08 -25.61 -6.60
N SER A 375 -7.85 -25.84 -7.09
CA SER A 375 -6.64 -25.38 -6.41
C SER A 375 -6.56 -23.86 -6.30
N ILE A 376 -6.98 -23.14 -7.34
CA ILE A 376 -7.03 -21.67 -7.35
C ILE A 376 -8.04 -21.18 -6.32
N SER A 377 -9.28 -21.65 -6.43
CA SER A 377 -10.37 -21.23 -5.53
C SER A 377 -10.02 -21.50 -4.06
N LEU A 378 -9.39 -22.65 -3.75
CA LEU A 378 -8.93 -22.94 -2.40
C LEU A 378 -7.90 -21.93 -1.89
N MET A 379 -6.88 -21.61 -2.71
CA MET A 379 -5.84 -20.68 -2.29
C MET A 379 -6.41 -19.29 -1.97
N PHE A 380 -7.31 -18.79 -2.82
CA PHE A 380 -7.90 -17.47 -2.59
C PHE A 380 -8.94 -17.48 -1.46
N LEU A 381 -9.75 -18.51 -1.32
CA LEU A 381 -10.67 -18.63 -0.17
C LEU A 381 -9.91 -18.60 1.15
N LEU A 382 -8.78 -19.32 1.24
CA LEU A 382 -7.94 -19.33 2.45
C LEU A 382 -7.22 -17.98 2.65
N GLU A 383 -6.70 -17.38 1.59
CA GLU A 383 -6.07 -16.04 1.65
C GLU A 383 -7.08 -14.98 2.09
N PHE A 384 -8.28 -14.98 1.52
CA PHE A 384 -9.33 -14.02 1.84
C PHE A 384 -9.84 -14.19 3.28
N ALA A 385 -9.90 -15.42 3.80
CA ALA A 385 -10.17 -15.63 5.20
C ALA A 385 -9.10 -14.97 6.10
N LEU A 386 -7.81 -15.13 5.77
CA LEU A 386 -6.74 -14.46 6.51
C LEU A 386 -6.79 -12.93 6.39
N ALA A 387 -7.12 -12.40 5.21
CA ALA A 387 -7.27 -10.96 5.00
C ALA A 387 -8.42 -10.38 5.83
N ASN A 388 -9.55 -11.07 5.93
CA ASN A 388 -10.67 -10.68 6.78
C ASN A 388 -10.29 -10.66 8.27
N VAL A 389 -9.55 -11.68 8.75
CA VAL A 389 -9.03 -11.71 10.13
C VAL A 389 -8.01 -10.59 10.36
N ALA A 390 -7.13 -10.32 9.38
CA ALA A 390 -6.15 -9.25 9.44
C ALA A 390 -6.81 -7.87 9.56
N ALA A 391 -7.92 -7.63 8.87
CA ALA A 391 -8.67 -6.38 8.95
C ALA A 391 -9.14 -6.08 10.37
N ILE A 392 -9.61 -7.12 11.09
CA ILE A 392 -10.04 -6.98 12.49
C ILE A 392 -8.85 -6.58 13.37
N GLY A 393 -7.71 -7.23 13.19
CA GLY A 393 -6.48 -6.91 13.94
C GLY A 393 -5.94 -5.51 13.66
N LEU A 394 -5.87 -5.11 12.38
CA LEU A 394 -5.37 -3.80 11.97
C LEU A 394 -6.24 -2.65 12.46
N ARG A 395 -7.57 -2.77 12.33
CA ARG A 395 -8.49 -1.71 12.76
C ARG A 395 -8.48 -1.49 14.27
N ARG A 396 -8.25 -2.55 15.07
CA ARG A 396 -8.10 -2.44 16.53
C ARG A 396 -6.78 -1.77 16.94
N ARG A 397 -5.70 -1.98 16.17
CA ARG A 397 -4.36 -1.45 16.48
C ARG A 397 -4.14 -0.04 15.96
N LEU A 398 -4.81 0.35 14.88
CA LEU A 398 -4.55 1.57 14.12
C LEU A 398 -5.75 2.51 14.17
N THR A 399 -6.08 3.01 15.37
CA THR A 399 -7.21 3.91 15.64
C THR A 399 -7.09 5.28 14.95
N ASP A 400 -5.87 5.72 14.62
CA ASP A 400 -5.59 7.09 14.14
C ASP A 400 -5.39 7.19 12.61
N ILE A 401 -5.66 6.11 11.84
CA ILE A 401 -5.55 6.17 10.39
C ILE A 401 -6.84 6.73 9.79
N ASP A 402 -6.68 7.76 8.97
CA ASP A 402 -7.77 8.30 8.16
C ASP A 402 -8.13 7.31 7.04
N MET A 403 -9.17 6.51 7.29
CA MET A 403 -9.66 5.46 6.39
C MET A 403 -10.51 6.07 5.28
N GLY A 404 -10.19 5.77 4.02
CA GLY A 404 -10.96 6.26 2.87
C GLY A 404 -12.38 5.67 2.79
N PHE A 405 -12.51 4.38 3.05
CA PHE A 405 -13.76 3.63 3.19
C PHE A 405 -13.73 2.86 4.50
N ARG A 406 -14.89 2.74 5.15
CA ARG A 406 -15.05 1.95 6.37
C ARG A 406 -16.09 0.88 6.13
N THR A 407 -15.71 -0.38 6.32
CA THR A 407 -16.65 -1.51 6.26
C THR A 407 -17.78 -1.30 7.25
N PRO A 408 -19.05 -1.33 6.79
CA PRO A 408 -20.20 -1.20 7.68
C PRO A 408 -20.28 -2.40 8.63
N MET A 409 -21.09 -2.28 9.69
CA MET A 409 -21.31 -3.37 10.67
C MET A 409 -20.02 -4.10 11.12
N PHE A 410 -18.92 -3.38 11.23
CA PHE A 410 -17.67 -3.96 11.70
C PHE A 410 -17.75 -4.36 13.19
N PRO A 411 -17.25 -5.53 13.63
CA PRO A 411 -16.46 -6.52 12.87
C PRO A 411 -17.27 -7.63 12.19
N LEU A 412 -18.60 -7.54 12.14
CA LEU A 412 -19.49 -8.62 11.68
C LEU A 412 -19.17 -9.02 10.21
N ILE A 413 -19.06 -8.06 9.29
CA ILE A 413 -18.79 -8.34 7.88
C ILE A 413 -17.49 -9.11 7.67
N PRO A 414 -16.33 -8.71 8.20
CA PRO A 414 -15.10 -9.50 8.08
C PRO A 414 -15.21 -10.89 8.73
N ILE A 415 -15.92 -11.02 9.87
CA ILE A 415 -16.12 -12.33 10.53
C ILE A 415 -16.93 -13.24 9.62
N VAL A 416 -18.07 -12.77 9.11
CA VAL A 416 -18.93 -13.55 8.20
C VAL A 416 -18.16 -13.91 6.93
N GLY A 417 -17.40 -12.96 6.34
CA GLY A 417 -16.56 -13.22 5.19
C GLY A 417 -15.52 -14.32 5.44
N ALA A 418 -14.85 -14.31 6.57
CA ALA A 418 -13.88 -15.35 6.93
C ALA A 418 -14.55 -16.72 7.13
N ILE A 419 -15.66 -16.78 7.86
CA ILE A 419 -16.39 -18.03 8.13
C ILE A 419 -16.92 -18.62 6.81
N LEU A 420 -17.56 -17.82 5.96
CA LEU A 420 -18.10 -18.29 4.69
C LEU A 420 -16.99 -18.78 3.75
N SER A 421 -15.89 -18.05 3.66
CA SER A 421 -14.73 -18.48 2.84
C SER A 421 -14.19 -19.83 3.32
N LEU A 422 -13.98 -20.02 4.62
CA LEU A 422 -13.49 -21.29 5.17
C LEU A 422 -14.52 -22.43 5.01
N SER A 423 -15.80 -22.14 5.17
CA SER A 423 -16.87 -23.15 5.01
C SER A 423 -16.92 -23.66 3.57
N ILE A 424 -16.90 -22.75 2.60
CA ILE A 424 -16.94 -23.11 1.19
C ILE A 424 -15.65 -23.85 0.77
N ALA A 425 -14.50 -23.43 1.27
CA ALA A 425 -13.26 -24.17 1.07
C ALA A 425 -13.39 -25.61 1.59
N ALA A 426 -13.95 -25.80 2.78
CA ALA A 426 -14.16 -27.13 3.35
C ALA A 426 -15.11 -28.00 2.50
N TYR A 427 -16.23 -27.42 2.01
CA TYR A 427 -17.17 -28.17 1.14
C TYR A 427 -16.51 -28.65 -0.16
N LEU A 428 -15.56 -27.90 -0.70
CA LEU A 428 -14.85 -28.25 -1.93
C LEU A 428 -14.07 -29.56 -1.84
N TRP A 429 -13.73 -30.04 -0.62
CA TRP A 429 -13.14 -31.36 -0.39
C TRP A 429 -13.98 -32.51 -0.98
N ASN A 430 -15.30 -32.40 -0.89
CA ASN A 430 -16.19 -33.44 -1.38
C ASN A 430 -16.49 -33.34 -2.88
N TYR A 431 -16.02 -32.29 -3.54
CA TYR A 431 -16.24 -32.05 -4.96
C TYR A 431 -15.00 -32.39 -5.82
N VAL A 432 -13.84 -31.80 -5.46
CA VAL A 432 -12.56 -32.04 -6.17
C VAL A 432 -11.45 -32.22 -5.13
N ARG A 433 -11.25 -33.46 -4.68
CA ARG A 433 -10.24 -33.80 -3.65
C ARG A 433 -8.81 -33.49 -4.09
N GLU A 434 -8.52 -33.70 -5.39
CA GLU A 434 -7.21 -33.44 -5.97
C GLU A 434 -6.78 -31.98 -5.81
N GLY A 435 -7.73 -31.04 -5.87
CA GLY A 435 -7.48 -29.63 -5.59
C GLY A 435 -6.96 -29.41 -4.17
N TRP A 436 -7.54 -30.11 -3.19
CA TRP A 436 -7.08 -30.08 -1.80
C TRP A 436 -5.70 -30.73 -1.61
N TYR A 437 -5.40 -31.83 -2.31
CA TYR A 437 -4.07 -32.42 -2.24
C TYR A 437 -2.99 -31.47 -2.73
N VAL A 438 -3.24 -30.77 -3.84
CA VAL A 438 -2.34 -29.73 -4.37
C VAL A 438 -2.21 -28.57 -3.37
N ALA A 439 -3.33 -28.13 -2.79
CA ALA A 439 -3.36 -27.05 -1.81
C ALA A 439 -2.60 -27.40 -0.54
N ILE A 440 -2.84 -28.56 0.04
CA ILE A 440 -2.16 -29.04 1.25
C ILE A 440 -0.67 -29.19 0.98
N PHE A 441 -0.30 -29.82 -0.13
CA PHE A 441 1.11 -29.94 -0.53
C PHE A 441 1.78 -28.56 -0.58
N TRP A 442 1.16 -27.59 -1.25
CA TRP A 442 1.71 -26.25 -1.38
C TRP A 442 1.84 -25.54 -0.03
N ILE A 443 0.81 -25.63 0.83
CA ILE A 443 0.83 -25.05 2.19
C ILE A 443 1.93 -25.70 3.04
N VAL A 444 2.09 -27.02 3.00
CA VAL A 444 3.13 -27.73 3.75
C VAL A 444 4.52 -27.29 3.28
N VAL A 445 4.75 -27.20 1.96
CA VAL A 445 5.99 -26.67 1.39
C VAL A 445 6.21 -25.20 1.85
N GLY A 446 5.15 -24.40 1.90
CA GLY A 446 5.20 -23.04 2.40
C GLY A 446 5.54 -22.95 3.88
N LEU A 447 4.94 -23.78 4.73
CA LEU A 447 5.27 -23.84 6.16
C LEU A 447 6.74 -24.22 6.38
N PHE A 448 7.22 -25.23 5.63
CA PHE A 448 8.62 -25.61 5.65
C PHE A 448 9.52 -24.46 5.19
N ALA A 449 9.21 -23.82 4.06
CA ALA A 449 9.94 -22.67 3.56
C ALA A 449 9.93 -21.50 4.57
N SER A 450 8.81 -21.26 5.27
CA SER A 450 8.71 -20.22 6.29
C SER A 450 9.63 -20.46 7.49
N ALA A 451 9.87 -21.72 7.86
CA ALA A 451 10.77 -22.05 8.96
C ALA A 451 12.24 -21.71 8.64
N PHE A 452 12.64 -21.79 7.36
CA PHE A 452 13.97 -21.36 6.91
C PHE A 452 14.03 -19.87 6.56
N ALA A 453 12.89 -19.30 6.21
CA ALA A 453 12.71 -17.88 5.93
C ALA A 453 12.35 -17.08 7.19
N ALA A 454 12.39 -17.72 8.38
CA ALA A 454 12.17 -17.01 9.63
C ALA A 454 13.05 -15.76 9.60
N PRO A 455 12.48 -14.55 9.68
CA PRO A 455 13.32 -13.38 9.79
C PRO A 455 14.19 -13.63 11.00
N LYS A 456 15.50 -13.68 10.84
CA LYS A 456 16.32 -13.08 11.87
C LYS A 456 15.58 -11.77 12.15
N GLU A 457 15.21 -11.52 13.38
CA GLU A 457 14.82 -10.19 13.85
C GLU A 457 15.99 -9.22 13.55
N GLU A 458 16.28 -9.03 12.31
CA GLU A 458 16.75 -7.79 11.80
C GLU A 458 15.51 -6.90 11.94
N GLU A 459 15.42 -6.21 13.11
CA GLU A 459 14.83 -4.89 13.11
C GLU A 459 14.98 -4.35 11.71
N VAL A 460 13.84 -4.09 11.00
CA VAL A 460 13.83 -3.51 9.66
C VAL A 460 14.22 -2.04 9.79
N SER A 461 15.42 -1.84 10.25
CA SER A 461 16.29 -0.70 10.15
C SER A 461 17.42 -1.09 9.20
N ILE A 462 17.07 -1.45 7.95
CA ILE A 462 18.06 -1.44 6.89
C ILE A 462 18.18 0.02 6.44
N ALA A 463 18.76 0.80 7.33
CA ALA A 463 19.54 1.93 6.92
C ALA A 463 20.78 1.33 6.24
N VAL A 464 20.97 1.54 4.97
CA VAL A 464 22.31 1.45 4.38
C VAL A 464 23.09 2.58 5.01
N GLN A 465 23.50 2.34 6.26
CA GLN A 465 24.47 3.18 6.92
C GLN A 465 25.81 2.85 6.27
N ARG A 466 26.25 3.67 5.37
CA ARG A 466 27.69 3.76 5.11
C ARG A 466 28.31 4.40 6.34
N ARG A 467 28.51 3.58 7.37
CA ARG A 467 29.33 3.95 8.51
C ARG A 467 30.73 4.20 7.97
N VAL A 468 31.19 5.42 8.06
CA VAL A 468 32.62 5.64 8.24
C VAL A 468 33.00 4.79 9.46
N PRO A 469 34.06 3.94 9.42
CA PRO A 469 34.39 3.00 10.48
C PRO A 469 34.46 3.72 11.83
N GLN A 470 33.57 3.38 12.75
CA GLN A 470 33.55 3.98 14.08
C GLN A 470 34.11 3.00 15.09
N ARG A 471 35.08 3.47 15.86
CA ARG A 471 35.49 2.81 17.09
C ARG A 471 34.31 2.81 18.09
N PRO A 472 34.12 1.76 18.89
CA PRO A 472 33.11 1.74 19.94
C PRO A 472 33.28 2.96 20.86
N LEU A 473 32.14 3.58 21.20
CA LEU A 473 32.11 4.78 22.05
C LEU A 473 32.74 4.47 23.41
N THR A 474 33.70 5.26 23.80
CA THR A 474 34.32 5.18 25.16
C THR A 474 33.37 5.74 26.21
N ARG A 475 33.50 5.30 27.47
CA ARG A 475 32.67 5.74 28.61
C ARG A 475 32.59 7.27 28.73
N ALA A 476 33.67 7.99 28.43
CA ALA A 476 33.73 9.46 28.40
C ALA A 476 32.90 10.10 27.26
N GLN A 477 32.58 9.36 26.22
CA GLN A 477 31.73 9.83 25.10
C GLN A 477 30.24 9.65 25.41
N ILE A 478 29.88 8.82 26.38
CA ILE A 478 28.49 8.58 26.79
C ILE A 478 27.95 9.76 27.62
N GLU A 479 28.84 10.54 28.28
CA GLU A 479 28.46 11.67 29.13
C GLU A 479 28.32 13.02 28.41
N ARG A 480 28.64 13.09 27.10
CA ARG A 480 28.50 14.34 26.33
C ARG A 480 27.07 14.61 25.91
N TYR A 481 26.67 15.89 25.87
CA TYR A 481 25.38 16.32 25.37
C TYR A 481 25.30 16.07 23.86
N ARG A 482 24.26 15.39 23.38
CA ARG A 482 24.14 14.97 21.99
C ARG A 482 23.02 15.70 21.31
N VAL A 483 23.37 16.48 20.29
CA VAL A 483 22.42 17.15 19.40
C VAL A 483 22.30 16.35 18.11
N PHE A 484 21.08 15.96 17.77
CA PHE A 484 20.76 15.27 16.53
C PHE A 484 19.98 16.21 15.61
N LEU A 485 20.51 16.48 14.44
CA LEU A 485 19.86 17.30 13.41
C LEU A 485 19.36 16.42 12.27
N ALA A 486 18.04 16.38 12.04
CA ALA A 486 17.46 15.80 10.83
C ALA A 486 17.34 16.89 9.75
N LEU A 487 18.23 16.84 8.75
CA LEU A 487 18.34 17.82 7.70
C LEU A 487 17.54 17.35 6.46
N GLY A 488 16.42 18.01 6.17
CA GLY A 488 15.56 17.65 5.03
C GLY A 488 16.00 18.27 3.70
N ASP A 489 16.85 19.32 3.73
CA ASP A 489 17.36 20.00 2.55
C ASP A 489 18.79 20.48 2.84
N LEU A 490 19.73 20.07 2.00
CA LEU A 490 21.14 20.46 2.13
C LEU A 490 21.34 21.99 2.01
N GLY A 491 20.37 22.70 1.46
CA GLY A 491 20.36 24.17 1.37
C GLY A 491 20.04 24.88 2.68
N ASP A 492 19.52 24.18 3.71
CA ASP A 492 19.18 24.79 5.00
C ASP A 492 20.42 24.92 5.93
N LEU A 493 21.47 25.59 5.43
CA LEU A 493 22.77 25.77 6.09
C LEU A 493 22.66 26.46 7.47
N ARG A 494 21.68 27.34 7.64
CA ARG A 494 21.39 28.03 8.90
C ARG A 494 20.94 27.09 10.01
N LEU A 495 20.27 26.02 9.65
CA LEU A 495 19.86 25.01 10.62
C LEU A 495 21.06 24.23 11.17
N VAL A 496 22.06 23.96 10.31
CA VAL A 496 23.33 23.33 10.72
C VAL A 496 24.12 24.24 11.66
N GLU A 497 24.22 25.53 11.35
CA GLU A 497 24.86 26.54 12.19
C GLU A 497 24.20 26.62 13.57
N LEU A 498 22.88 26.71 13.60
CA LEU A 498 22.10 26.79 14.84
C LEU A 498 22.27 25.54 15.71
N ALA A 499 22.18 24.33 15.10
CA ALA A 499 22.36 23.08 15.81
C ALA A 499 23.81 22.95 16.34
N GLY A 500 24.79 23.43 15.58
CA GLY A 500 26.19 23.51 16.00
C GLY A 500 26.39 24.46 17.18
N THR A 501 25.72 25.60 17.20
CA THR A 501 25.73 26.56 18.33
C THR A 501 25.16 25.94 19.60
N PHE A 502 24.08 25.15 19.50
CA PHE A 502 23.55 24.37 20.62
C PHE A 502 24.58 23.35 21.14
N ALA A 503 25.17 22.55 20.24
CA ALA A 503 26.14 21.54 20.59
C ALA A 503 27.39 22.17 21.27
N ARG A 504 27.86 23.33 20.78
CA ARG A 504 28.97 24.08 21.35
C ARG A 504 28.66 24.57 22.77
N TYR A 505 27.48 25.17 22.96
CA TYR A 505 27.09 25.72 24.27
C TYR A 505 26.99 24.64 25.34
N PHE A 506 26.45 23.47 25.00
CA PHE A 506 26.32 22.33 25.90
C PHE A 506 27.58 21.44 25.94
N ARG A 507 28.71 21.86 25.32
CA ARG A 507 29.98 21.11 25.22
C ARG A 507 29.76 19.68 24.71
N GLY A 508 28.87 19.53 23.74
CA GLY A 508 28.43 18.26 23.21
C GLY A 508 28.96 17.95 21.81
N GLU A 509 28.29 17.01 21.15
CA GLU A 509 28.55 16.61 19.76
C GLU A 509 27.28 16.82 18.90
N LEU A 510 27.45 17.00 17.59
CA LEU A 510 26.40 17.19 16.63
C LEU A 510 26.37 16.03 15.62
N THR A 511 25.26 15.30 15.54
CA THR A 511 25.00 14.37 14.43
C THR A 511 24.10 15.07 13.42
N VAL A 512 24.53 15.17 12.16
CA VAL A 512 23.72 15.73 11.08
C VAL A 512 23.30 14.58 10.15
N ASN A 513 22.01 14.26 10.12
CA ASN A 513 21.47 13.18 9.32
C ASN A 513 20.61 13.71 8.18
N THR A 514 20.94 13.34 6.94
CA THR A 514 20.10 13.54 5.76
C THR A 514 19.48 12.22 5.38
N ILE A 515 18.15 12.19 5.22
CA ILE A 515 17.42 10.96 4.94
C ILE A 515 16.85 11.01 3.53
N ILE A 516 17.23 10.03 2.72
CA ILE A 516 16.68 9.79 1.39
C ILE A 516 15.39 8.99 1.59
N GLU A 517 14.25 9.62 1.31
CA GLU A 517 12.96 8.91 1.28
C GLU A 517 12.86 8.13 -0.03
N VAL A 518 12.74 6.82 0.09
CA VAL A 518 12.58 5.92 -1.05
C VAL A 518 11.20 5.29 -0.99
N PRO A 519 10.45 5.22 -2.10
CA PRO A 519 9.22 4.44 -2.15
C PRO A 519 9.48 2.99 -1.75
N ARG A 520 8.56 2.38 -1.01
CA ARG A 520 8.69 0.97 -0.57
C ARG A 520 8.79 -0.03 -1.73
N THR A 521 8.47 0.42 -2.93
CA THR A 521 8.59 -0.34 -4.18
C THR A 521 10.00 -0.32 -4.77
N THR A 522 10.86 0.58 -4.32
CA THR A 522 12.23 0.73 -4.83
C THR A 522 13.21 0.03 -3.88
N PRO A 523 13.94 -0.99 -4.34
CA PRO A 523 14.99 -1.61 -3.54
C PRO A 523 16.09 -0.58 -3.24
N PHE A 524 16.70 -0.64 -2.06
CA PHE A 524 17.79 0.28 -1.69
C PHE A 524 19.00 0.18 -2.64
N GLU A 525 19.21 -1.01 -3.22
CA GLU A 525 20.26 -1.27 -4.21
C GLU A 525 20.04 -0.55 -5.56
N ALA A 526 18.79 -0.10 -5.83
CA ALA A 526 18.48 0.70 -7.01
C ALA A 526 18.90 2.17 -6.89
N ILE A 527 19.30 2.60 -5.68
CA ILE A 527 19.85 3.93 -5.47
C ILE A 527 21.32 3.89 -5.95
N SER A 528 21.62 4.74 -6.92
CA SER A 528 22.99 4.76 -7.47
C SER A 528 23.99 5.16 -6.37
N LYS A 529 25.15 4.50 -6.37
CA LYS A 529 26.22 4.82 -5.41
C LYS A 529 26.69 6.27 -5.61
N GLU A 530 26.70 6.74 -6.85
CA GLU A 530 27.05 8.11 -7.21
C GLU A 530 26.12 9.13 -6.55
N TYR A 531 24.82 8.84 -6.48
CA TYR A 531 23.84 9.73 -5.82
C TYR A 531 24.07 9.82 -4.30
N ILE A 532 24.40 8.69 -3.66
CA ILE A 532 24.74 8.67 -2.23
C ILE A 532 26.07 9.41 -1.98
N GLU A 533 27.04 9.29 -2.88
CA GLU A 533 28.32 9.98 -2.82
C GLU A 533 28.13 11.49 -3.01
N GLU A 534 27.35 11.93 -3.99
CA GLU A 534 27.02 13.35 -4.22
C GLU A 534 26.35 13.97 -2.98
N LEU A 535 25.39 13.27 -2.36
CA LEU A 535 24.76 13.73 -1.12
C LEU A 535 25.73 13.74 0.08
N SER A 536 26.61 12.77 0.17
CA SER A 536 27.63 12.70 1.22
C SER A 536 28.65 13.85 1.08
N GLU A 537 29.05 14.19 -0.14
CA GLU A 537 29.88 15.35 -0.41
C GLU A 537 29.16 16.67 -0.12
N GLY A 538 27.88 16.78 -0.54
CA GLY A 538 27.03 17.93 -0.24
C GLY A 538 26.86 18.12 1.27
N LEU A 539 26.64 17.05 2.02
CA LEU A 539 26.55 17.08 3.46
C LEU A 539 27.88 17.46 4.10
N SER A 540 29.00 16.93 3.59
CA SER A 540 30.35 17.28 4.07
C SER A 540 30.69 18.75 3.85
N LYS A 541 30.17 19.37 2.78
CA LYS A 541 30.27 20.82 2.57
C LYS A 541 29.36 21.60 3.52
N ALA A 542 28.15 21.14 3.76
CA ALA A 542 27.19 21.78 4.65
C ALA A 542 27.68 21.81 6.12
N ILE A 543 28.29 20.74 6.60
CA ILE A 543 28.77 20.66 8.00
C ILE A 543 29.99 21.56 8.28
N ARG A 544 30.71 22.04 7.26
CA ARG A 544 31.84 22.99 7.44
C ARG A 544 31.38 24.33 8.04
N ILE A 545 30.09 24.62 8.03
CA ILE A 545 29.49 25.83 8.59
C ILE A 545 29.30 25.69 10.10
N ALA A 546 29.25 24.47 10.63
CA ALA A 546 29.21 24.26 12.06
C ALA A 546 30.48 24.78 12.74
N PRO A 547 30.41 25.27 13.99
CA PRO A 547 31.58 25.75 14.74
C PRO A 547 32.69 24.70 14.79
N THR A 548 33.92 25.10 14.46
CA THR A 548 35.09 24.20 14.38
C THR A 548 35.42 23.45 15.67
N THR A 549 34.94 23.96 16.80
CA THR A 549 35.15 23.36 18.13
C THR A 549 34.17 22.22 18.45
N VAL A 550 33.18 21.97 17.61
CA VAL A 550 32.15 20.94 17.82
C VAL A 550 32.48 19.70 16.98
N PRO A 551 32.56 18.51 17.59
CA PRO A 551 32.64 17.26 16.83
C PRO A 551 31.36 17.07 16.04
N VAL A 552 31.43 17.06 14.69
CA VAL A 552 30.28 16.86 13.83
C VAL A 552 30.38 15.51 13.13
N ARG A 553 29.30 14.73 13.22
CA ARG A 553 29.17 13.43 12.58
C ARG A 553 28.16 13.51 11.43
N PRO A 554 28.59 13.46 10.16
CA PRO A 554 27.68 13.38 9.04
C PRO A 554 27.12 11.96 8.90
N LEU A 555 25.82 11.86 8.60
CA LEU A 555 25.12 10.62 8.36
C LEU A 555 24.19 10.79 7.15
N VAL A 556 24.31 9.91 6.17
CA VAL A 556 23.32 9.78 5.09
C VAL A 556 22.58 8.46 5.30
N SER A 557 21.29 8.53 5.47
CA SER A 557 20.41 7.37 5.68
C SER A 557 19.43 7.22 4.53
N VAL A 558 19.10 5.99 4.20
CA VAL A 558 18.05 5.68 3.22
C VAL A 558 16.91 4.98 3.95
N SER A 559 15.69 5.43 3.79
CA SER A 559 14.54 4.84 4.49
C SER A 559 13.25 4.93 3.69
N TYR A 560 12.37 3.95 3.89
CA TYR A 560 10.97 3.98 3.44
C TYR A 560 10.06 4.76 4.39
N ASP A 561 10.50 5.01 5.62
CA ASP A 561 9.78 5.75 6.67
C ASP A 561 10.72 6.76 7.32
N VAL A 562 10.69 7.99 6.82
CA VAL A 562 11.56 9.07 7.31
C VAL A 562 11.32 9.35 8.79
N ALA A 563 10.06 9.33 9.24
CA ALA A 563 9.74 9.60 10.64
C ALA A 563 10.25 8.49 11.57
N GLY A 564 10.03 7.22 11.19
CA GLY A 564 10.58 6.07 11.91
C GLY A 564 12.10 6.12 11.99
N GLN A 565 12.77 6.40 10.86
CA GLN A 565 14.24 6.49 10.81
C GLN A 565 14.81 7.59 11.72
N ILE A 566 14.18 8.77 11.77
CA ILE A 566 14.58 9.84 12.69
C ILE A 566 14.46 9.37 14.13
N LEU A 567 13.34 8.75 14.49
CA LEU A 567 13.08 8.28 15.86
C LEU A 567 14.04 7.17 16.29
N ASP A 568 14.30 6.20 15.43
CA ASP A 568 15.17 5.07 15.71
C ASP A 568 16.63 5.53 15.84
N GLN A 569 17.08 6.42 14.95
CA GLN A 569 18.44 6.98 15.05
C GLN A 569 18.60 7.87 16.29
N THR A 570 17.57 8.65 16.64
CA THR A 570 17.54 9.47 17.85
C THR A 570 17.67 8.61 19.12
N ARG A 571 17.01 7.44 19.15
CA ARG A 571 17.13 6.45 20.25
C ARG A 571 18.51 5.80 20.27
N HIS A 572 18.98 5.35 19.11
CA HIS A 572 20.29 4.69 18.98
C HIS A 572 21.44 5.59 19.43
N ASP A 573 21.43 6.87 19.02
CA ASP A 573 22.44 7.84 19.40
C ASP A 573 22.24 8.41 20.82
N ALA A 574 21.17 8.01 21.51
CA ALA A 574 20.77 8.53 22.82
C ALA A 574 20.80 10.07 22.84
N ALA A 575 20.20 10.70 21.84
CA ALA A 575 20.21 12.15 21.68
C ALA A 575 19.49 12.85 22.82
N ASN A 576 20.05 13.97 23.29
CA ASN A 576 19.45 14.83 24.31
C ASN A 576 18.51 15.87 23.68
N LEU A 577 18.86 16.33 22.46
CA LEU A 577 18.10 17.31 21.70
C LEU A 577 18.00 16.90 20.24
N LEU A 578 16.78 16.81 19.73
CA LEU A 578 16.48 16.62 18.31
C LEU A 578 16.14 17.98 17.68
N VAL A 579 16.85 18.38 16.63
CA VAL A 579 16.61 19.62 15.91
C VAL A 579 15.97 19.31 14.57
N LEU A 580 14.84 19.96 14.26
CA LEU A 580 14.05 19.78 13.06
C LEU A 580 13.79 21.10 12.36
N GLY A 581 13.98 21.14 11.04
CA GLY A 581 13.64 22.30 10.19
C GLY A 581 12.20 22.24 9.69
N TRP A 582 11.55 23.39 9.63
CA TRP A 582 10.21 23.54 9.06
C TRP A 582 10.10 24.78 8.16
N LYS A 583 9.65 24.58 6.90
CA LYS A 583 9.56 25.69 5.92
C LYS A 583 8.32 26.58 6.05
N GLY A 584 7.41 26.30 6.98
CA GLY A 584 6.23 27.14 7.26
C GLY A 584 5.15 27.10 6.16
N THR A 585 5.17 26.16 5.22
CA THR A 585 4.18 26.06 4.15
C THR A 585 2.88 25.42 4.62
N ARG A 586 1.74 26.11 4.40
CA ARG A 586 0.41 25.52 4.64
C ARG A 586 0.18 24.35 3.67
N ARG A 587 0.03 23.12 4.19
CA ARG A 587 -0.52 22.00 3.41
C ARG A 587 -2.00 21.83 3.76
N ARG A 588 -2.86 21.65 2.74
CA ARG A 588 -4.26 21.23 2.92
C ARG A 588 -4.28 19.85 3.58
N GLY A 589 -4.84 19.71 4.79
CA GLY A 589 -4.98 18.40 5.43
C GLY A 589 -4.83 18.34 6.95
N GLY A 590 -5.04 19.45 7.70
CA GLY A 590 -5.20 19.41 9.17
C GLY A 590 -3.93 19.24 10.00
N THR A 591 -2.75 18.97 9.40
CA THR A 591 -1.45 18.88 10.08
C THR A 591 -0.76 20.25 10.15
N ILE A 592 -0.08 20.56 11.28
CA ILE A 592 0.58 21.86 11.48
C ILE A 592 1.94 21.87 10.79
N LEU A 593 2.75 20.85 11.05
CA LEU A 593 4.13 20.72 10.56
C LEU A 593 4.26 19.80 9.35
N GLY A 594 3.27 18.92 9.11
CA GLY A 594 3.27 17.86 8.12
C GLY A 594 3.42 16.47 8.75
N ARG A 595 2.94 15.43 8.04
CA ARG A 595 2.78 14.06 8.57
C ARG A 595 4.03 13.52 9.28
N ASN A 596 5.20 13.63 8.65
CA ASN A 596 6.44 13.08 9.18
C ASN A 596 6.91 13.83 10.43
N LEU A 597 6.90 15.18 10.38
CA LEU A 597 7.32 16.00 11.52
C LEU A 597 6.33 15.88 12.69
N ASP A 598 5.03 15.85 12.42
CA ASP A 598 4.00 15.69 13.46
C ASP A 598 4.19 14.37 14.24
N ARG A 599 4.51 13.27 13.54
CA ARG A 599 4.79 11.98 14.17
C ARG A 599 6.08 12.02 14.99
N VAL A 600 7.17 12.55 14.41
CA VAL A 600 8.45 12.66 15.11
C VAL A 600 8.31 13.48 16.39
N VAL A 601 7.63 14.63 16.32
CA VAL A 601 7.43 15.51 17.48
C VAL A 601 6.58 14.85 18.58
N ARG A 602 5.63 13.99 18.22
CA ARG A 602 4.80 13.25 19.20
C ARG A 602 5.54 12.10 19.89
N GLU A 603 6.41 11.39 19.16
CA GLU A 603 7.00 10.11 19.55
C GLU A 603 8.46 10.23 19.97
N ALA A 604 9.10 11.39 19.84
CA ALA A 604 10.51 11.59 20.16
C ALA A 604 10.84 11.25 21.63
N PRO A 605 11.94 10.51 21.87
CA PRO A 605 12.36 10.11 23.21
C PRO A 605 13.09 11.24 23.99
N CYS A 606 13.44 12.33 23.32
CA CYS A 606 14.18 13.47 23.85
C CYS A 606 13.46 14.80 23.58
N ASP A 607 14.02 15.89 24.07
CA ASP A 607 13.52 17.23 23.77
C ASP A 607 13.65 17.53 22.26
N VAL A 608 12.66 18.19 21.67
CA VAL A 608 12.60 18.50 20.24
C VAL A 608 12.57 19.99 20.02
N ALA A 609 13.56 20.53 19.32
CA ALA A 609 13.62 21.90 18.86
C ALA A 609 13.14 21.97 17.38
N ILE A 610 12.06 22.67 17.13
CA ILE A 610 11.50 22.88 15.79
C ILE A 610 11.80 24.31 15.40
N VAL A 611 12.48 24.48 14.26
CA VAL A 611 12.90 25.80 13.76
C VAL A 611 12.19 26.09 12.44
N LYS A 612 11.44 27.20 12.40
CA LYS A 612 10.89 27.74 11.15
C LYS A 612 12.02 28.48 10.42
N THR A 613 12.57 27.84 9.38
CA THR A 613 13.75 28.33 8.66
C THR A 613 13.47 29.44 7.65
N LYS A 614 12.20 29.64 7.28
CA LYS A 614 11.81 30.70 6.34
C LYS A 614 12.06 32.08 6.96
N ARG A 615 12.83 32.93 6.27
CA ARG A 615 13.25 34.28 6.72
C ARG A 615 14.22 34.32 7.90
N LEU A 616 14.91 33.21 8.26
CA LEU A 616 15.92 33.25 9.30
C LEU A 616 17.09 34.14 8.85
N SER A 617 17.25 35.29 9.51
CA SER A 617 18.27 36.32 9.20
C SER A 617 19.68 35.83 9.49
N LYS A 618 20.68 36.47 8.85
CA LYS A 618 22.08 36.30 9.19
C LYS A 618 22.45 36.97 10.50
N ASN A 619 21.82 38.08 10.83
CA ASN A 619 22.00 38.82 12.06
C ASN A 619 20.73 38.70 12.88
N ILE A 620 20.87 38.26 14.13
CA ILE A 620 19.80 38.18 15.11
C ILE A 620 20.14 39.19 16.18
N GLU A 621 19.38 40.27 16.30
CA GLU A 621 19.61 41.34 17.28
C GLU A 621 18.62 41.23 18.45
N ARG A 622 17.39 40.75 18.19
CA ARG A 622 16.33 40.64 19.20
C ARG A 622 15.67 39.30 19.22
N ILE A 623 15.69 38.64 20.38
CA ILE A 623 15.07 37.36 20.62
C ILE A 623 13.87 37.54 21.55
N LEU A 624 12.66 37.22 21.11
CA LEU A 624 11.47 37.28 21.95
C LEU A 624 11.23 35.90 22.60
N VAL A 625 11.26 35.84 23.93
CA VAL A 625 10.95 34.62 24.71
C VAL A 625 9.62 34.79 25.39
N VAL A 626 8.63 33.98 25.03
CA VAL A 626 7.28 34.07 25.60
C VAL A 626 7.16 33.21 26.85
N VAL A 627 6.71 33.82 27.94
CA VAL A 627 6.50 33.12 29.22
C VAL A 627 5.16 32.38 29.17
N GLY A 628 5.24 31.05 29.24
CA GLY A 628 4.12 30.15 29.46
C GLY A 628 4.31 29.42 30.80
N GLY A 629 4.27 28.06 30.81
CA GLY A 629 4.68 27.28 31.98
C GLY A 629 6.18 27.50 32.29
N TYR A 630 6.54 27.68 33.56
CA TYR A 630 7.93 27.99 33.95
C TYR A 630 8.95 26.96 33.46
N PHE A 631 8.63 25.67 33.59
CA PHE A 631 9.54 24.60 33.22
C PHE A 631 9.86 24.57 31.73
N GLU A 632 8.83 24.68 30.91
CA GLU A 632 8.94 24.67 29.45
C GLU A 632 9.65 25.92 28.94
N THR A 633 9.30 27.08 29.48
CA THR A 633 9.93 28.35 29.11
C THR A 633 11.39 28.39 29.53
N ARG A 634 11.73 27.86 30.71
CA ARG A 634 13.13 27.73 31.17
C ARG A 634 13.97 26.90 30.19
N LYS A 635 13.45 25.76 29.74
CA LYS A 635 14.12 24.92 28.74
C LYS A 635 14.26 25.63 27.38
N ALA A 636 13.24 26.34 26.94
CA ALA A 636 13.27 27.12 25.70
C ALA A 636 14.30 28.27 25.80
N LEU A 637 14.40 28.95 26.94
CA LEU A 637 15.41 29.96 27.21
C LEU A 637 16.83 29.39 27.12
N LEU A 638 17.07 28.14 27.58
CA LEU A 638 18.37 27.49 27.44
C LEU A 638 18.81 27.30 25.98
N LEU A 639 17.87 27.30 25.00
CA LEU A 639 18.18 27.33 23.56
C LEU A 639 18.29 28.76 23.01
N ALA A 640 17.60 29.75 23.61
CA ALA A 640 17.74 31.14 23.24
C ALA A 640 19.11 31.75 23.68
N LEU A 641 19.62 31.36 24.84
CA LEU A 641 20.90 31.84 25.39
C LEU A 641 22.10 31.61 24.46
N PRO A 642 22.34 30.39 23.90
CA PRO A 642 23.40 30.18 22.94
C PRO A 642 23.26 31.06 21.69
N ILE A 643 22.05 31.29 21.21
CA ILE A 643 21.78 32.17 20.05
C ILE A 643 22.14 33.61 20.42
N ALA A 644 21.63 34.08 21.55
CA ALA A 644 21.91 35.45 22.01
C ALA A 644 23.42 35.70 22.20
N ARG A 645 24.14 34.73 22.75
CA ARG A 645 25.60 34.85 22.97
C ARG A 645 26.40 34.81 21.69
N GLU A 646 25.95 34.06 20.69
CA GLU A 646 26.63 33.93 19.38
C GLU A 646 26.50 35.21 18.58
N TYR A 647 25.32 35.79 18.56
CA TYR A 647 24.97 36.96 17.73
C TYR A 647 25.02 38.30 18.49
N GLY A 648 25.30 38.27 19.82
CA GLY A 648 25.22 39.50 20.63
C GLY A 648 23.79 40.03 20.78
N ALA A 649 22.79 39.18 20.70
CA ALA A 649 21.39 39.56 20.67
C ALA A 649 20.83 39.83 22.07
N LYS A 650 19.92 40.81 22.19
CA LYS A 650 19.14 41.08 23.40
C LYS A 650 17.94 40.13 23.50
N ILE A 651 17.69 39.59 24.70
CA ILE A 651 16.53 38.73 24.99
C ILE A 651 15.42 39.59 25.61
N GLU A 652 14.28 39.65 24.91
CA GLU A 652 13.04 40.23 25.45
C GLU A 652 12.17 39.10 26.02
N ILE A 653 11.92 39.14 27.35
CA ILE A 653 11.08 38.13 28.02
C ILE A 653 9.69 38.70 28.17
N LEU A 654 8.76 38.22 27.34
CA LEU A 654 7.36 38.71 27.32
C LEU A 654 6.49 37.85 28.25
N SER A 655 5.98 38.48 29.30
CA SER A 655 5.02 37.92 30.24
C SER A 655 3.63 38.52 29.98
N VAL A 656 2.73 37.71 29.38
CA VAL A 656 1.34 38.16 29.09
C VAL A 656 0.44 37.62 30.21
N VAL A 657 -0.16 38.54 30.94
CA VAL A 657 -1.13 38.23 32.00
C VAL A 657 -2.54 38.40 31.46
N THR A 658 -3.30 37.30 31.47
CA THR A 658 -4.71 37.28 31.04
C THR A 658 -5.70 37.18 32.19
N ASP A 659 -5.21 36.85 33.39
CA ASP A 659 -6.01 36.68 34.60
C ASP A 659 -5.25 37.26 35.80
N ASP A 660 -5.91 38.13 36.54
CA ASP A 660 -5.33 38.84 37.69
C ASP A 660 -4.86 37.91 38.81
N THR A 661 -5.42 36.73 38.92
CA THR A 661 -5.03 35.71 39.91
C THR A 661 -3.62 35.11 39.66
N GLN A 662 -3.04 35.30 38.47
CA GLN A 662 -1.76 34.74 38.08
C GLN A 662 -0.61 35.76 37.99
N VAL A 663 -0.87 37.03 38.27
CA VAL A 663 0.10 38.14 38.12
C VAL A 663 1.42 37.88 38.86
N GLU A 664 1.35 37.55 40.15
CA GLU A 664 2.55 37.32 40.96
C GLU A 664 3.35 36.11 40.50
N LEU A 665 2.67 35.04 40.15
CA LEU A 665 3.30 33.82 39.64
C LEU A 665 4.04 34.09 38.31
N MET A 666 3.39 34.78 37.39
CA MET A 666 3.96 35.12 36.09
C MET A 666 5.11 36.11 36.22
N ARG A 667 4.99 37.09 37.12
CA ARG A 667 6.08 38.02 37.46
C ARG A 667 7.29 37.33 38.03
N GLY A 668 7.09 36.47 39.03
CA GLY A 668 8.16 35.69 39.64
C GLY A 668 8.84 34.73 38.63
N ASN A 669 8.09 34.17 37.71
CA ASN A 669 8.66 33.31 36.64
C ASN A 669 9.51 34.15 35.68
N ALA A 670 9.06 35.30 35.22
CA ALA A 670 9.81 36.16 34.31
C ALA A 670 11.11 36.70 34.96
N GLU A 671 11.06 37.11 36.22
CA GLU A 671 12.24 37.56 36.95
C GLU A 671 13.28 36.44 37.13
N ARG A 672 12.84 35.21 37.42
CA ARG A 672 13.77 34.04 37.48
C ARG A 672 14.45 33.77 36.15
N LEU A 673 13.72 33.94 35.02
CA LEU A 673 14.28 33.79 33.69
C LEU A 673 15.28 34.91 33.36
N ALA A 674 15.01 36.16 33.74
CA ALA A 674 15.94 37.28 33.60
C ALA A 674 17.26 37.03 34.40
N LYS A 675 17.15 36.54 35.63
CA LYS A 675 18.33 36.16 36.44
C LYS A 675 19.18 35.05 35.78
N MET A 676 18.58 34.20 34.94
CA MET A 676 19.35 33.22 34.17
C MET A 676 20.12 33.89 33.03
N CYS A 677 19.58 34.91 32.38
CA CYS A 677 20.29 35.71 31.39
C CYS A 677 21.49 36.45 32.00
N ASP A 678 21.28 37.08 33.16
CA ASP A 678 22.35 37.81 33.90
C ASP A 678 23.53 36.89 34.26
N ARG A 679 23.25 35.68 34.73
CA ARG A 679 24.31 34.69 35.08
C ARG A 679 25.23 34.35 33.92
N VAL A 680 24.76 34.40 32.69
CA VAL A 680 25.55 34.11 31.48
C VAL A 680 25.94 35.38 30.71
N LYS A 681 25.69 36.57 31.32
CA LYS A 681 26.02 37.89 30.77
C LYS A 681 25.37 38.16 29.41
N VAL A 682 24.10 37.80 29.28
CA VAL A 682 23.24 38.11 28.10
C VAL A 682 22.29 39.23 28.51
N GLU A 683 22.25 40.32 27.72
CA GLU A 683 21.34 41.42 27.96
C GLU A 683 19.90 40.96 27.88
N SER A 684 19.08 41.25 28.89
CA SER A 684 17.67 40.89 28.90
C SER A 684 16.78 41.98 29.42
N GLU A 685 15.57 42.06 28.87
CA GLU A 685 14.52 42.98 29.28
C GLU A 685 13.22 42.20 29.53
N VAL A 686 12.54 42.50 30.64
CA VAL A 686 11.26 41.85 30.96
C VAL A 686 10.14 42.85 30.64
N LYS A 687 9.19 42.39 29.79
CA LYS A 687 7.97 43.14 29.46
C LYS A 687 6.74 42.43 30.03
N TYR A 688 6.01 43.18 30.84
CA TYR A 688 4.73 42.76 31.39
C TYR A 688 3.58 43.41 30.62
N VAL A 689 2.69 42.59 30.06
CA VAL A 689 1.56 43.08 29.29
C VAL A 689 0.27 42.46 29.83
N HIS A 690 -0.64 43.32 30.29
CA HIS A 690 -2.01 42.92 30.59
C HIS A 690 -2.83 42.90 29.30
N SER A 691 -3.41 41.76 28.93
CA SER A 691 -4.19 41.67 27.70
C SER A 691 -5.24 40.56 27.78
N LYS A 692 -6.41 40.79 27.20
CA LYS A 692 -7.48 39.80 27.08
C LYS A 692 -7.14 38.67 26.09
N SER A 693 -6.11 38.84 25.24
CA SER A 693 -5.75 37.87 24.21
C SER A 693 -4.24 37.60 24.19
N PHE A 694 -3.83 36.47 24.79
CA PHE A 694 -2.47 36.00 24.76
C PHE A 694 -1.92 35.92 23.31
N VAL A 695 -2.71 35.34 22.39
CA VAL A 695 -2.29 35.10 20.99
C VAL A 695 -2.00 36.42 20.27
N ASN A 696 -2.92 37.41 20.35
CA ASN A 696 -2.76 38.68 19.65
C ASN A 696 -1.58 39.47 20.19
N THR A 697 -1.39 39.48 21.51
CA THR A 697 -0.26 40.17 22.14
C THR A 697 1.09 39.57 21.70
N VAL A 698 1.21 38.24 21.67
CA VAL A 698 2.44 37.60 21.19
C VAL A 698 2.68 37.92 19.72
N LEU A 699 1.65 37.88 18.87
CA LEU A 699 1.78 38.21 17.45
C LEU A 699 2.18 39.65 17.20
N GLU A 700 1.70 40.58 18.01
CA GLU A 700 2.06 42.02 17.93
C GLU A 700 3.53 42.24 18.31
N HIS A 701 3.96 41.73 19.45
CA HIS A 701 5.36 41.85 19.90
C HIS A 701 6.33 41.08 19.01
N SER A 702 5.87 40.01 18.34
CA SER A 702 6.72 39.23 17.42
C SER A 702 7.15 40.02 16.16
N LYS A 703 6.45 41.11 15.81
CA LYS A 703 6.80 41.95 14.65
C LYS A 703 8.11 42.72 14.82
N THR A 704 8.52 42.93 16.08
CA THR A 704 9.72 43.73 16.43
C THR A 704 10.93 42.88 16.78
N CYS A 705 10.84 41.54 16.66
CA CYS A 705 11.93 40.62 16.95
C CYS A 705 12.37 39.85 15.69
N ASP A 706 13.58 39.32 15.73
CA ASP A 706 14.17 38.52 14.64
C ASP A 706 13.80 37.04 14.76
N ILE A 707 13.60 36.56 15.99
CA ILE A 707 13.21 35.20 16.28
C ILE A 707 12.32 35.12 17.52
N LEU A 708 11.24 34.35 17.41
CA LEU A 708 10.34 34.03 18.51
C LEU A 708 10.68 32.66 19.10
N VAL A 709 10.89 32.60 20.42
CA VAL A 709 11.22 31.37 21.15
C VAL A 709 10.09 31.02 22.11
N MET A 710 9.59 29.79 22.02
CA MET A 710 8.49 29.29 22.85
C MET A 710 8.77 27.89 23.38
N GLY A 711 8.37 27.62 24.64
CA GLY A 711 8.43 26.29 25.25
C GLY A 711 7.03 25.68 25.35
N ALA A 712 6.86 24.47 24.85
CA ALA A 712 5.62 23.72 24.93
C ALA A 712 5.80 22.43 25.74
N GLY A 713 4.87 22.14 26.66
CA GLY A 713 4.86 20.92 27.43
C GLY A 713 4.36 19.69 26.63
N PRO A 714 4.52 18.48 27.22
CA PRO A 714 3.98 17.27 26.62
C PRO A 714 2.43 17.32 26.68
N GLN A 715 1.78 17.11 25.51
CA GLN A 715 0.33 17.06 25.41
C GLN A 715 -0.17 15.62 25.66
N THR A 716 -1.39 15.49 26.20
CA THR A 716 -2.04 14.20 26.39
C THR A 716 -2.48 13.58 25.05
N ALA A 717 -2.62 12.26 24.99
CA ALA A 717 -3.03 11.57 23.76
C ALA A 717 -4.45 11.94 23.28
N LEU A 718 -5.28 12.53 24.15
CA LEU A 718 -6.65 12.97 23.87
C LEU A 718 -6.72 14.39 23.28
N GLU A 719 -5.65 15.18 23.37
CA GLU A 719 -5.66 16.55 22.87
C GLU A 719 -5.38 16.58 21.35
N ARG A 720 -6.28 17.22 20.60
CA ARG A 720 -6.17 17.39 19.15
C ARG A 720 -5.12 18.43 18.73
N THR A 721 -4.54 19.15 19.66
CA THR A 721 -3.52 20.19 19.44
C THR A 721 -2.11 19.62 19.52
N MET A 722 -1.18 20.19 18.75
CA MET A 722 0.23 19.77 18.77
C MET A 722 1.01 20.36 19.95
N PHE A 723 0.80 21.65 20.21
CA PHE A 723 1.51 22.44 21.21
C PHE A 723 0.57 23.15 22.21
N GLY A 724 -0.75 22.94 22.07
CA GLY A 724 -1.81 23.69 22.74
C GLY A 724 -2.48 24.71 21.80
N ALA A 725 -3.77 24.97 21.99
CA ALA A 725 -4.58 25.74 21.06
C ALA A 725 -4.05 27.17 20.80
N ALA A 726 -3.49 27.84 21.81
CA ALA A 726 -2.90 29.17 21.69
C ALA A 726 -1.60 29.14 20.87
N TYR A 727 -0.70 28.20 21.18
CA TYR A 727 0.57 28.05 20.48
C TYR A 727 0.38 27.65 19.02
N ASP A 728 -0.56 26.73 18.74
CA ASP A 728 -0.89 26.32 17.37
C ASP A 728 -1.40 27.49 16.52
N ARG A 729 -2.16 28.44 17.10
CA ARG A 729 -2.59 29.67 16.43
C ARG A 729 -1.41 30.61 16.17
N ILE A 730 -0.55 30.84 17.16
CA ILE A 730 0.64 31.69 17.00
C ILE A 730 1.53 31.15 15.87
N ILE A 731 1.85 29.85 15.88
CA ILE A 731 2.69 29.22 14.87
C ILE A 731 2.13 29.35 13.45
N LYS A 732 0.81 29.30 13.30
CA LYS A 732 0.13 29.47 12.01
C LYS A 732 0.14 30.90 11.49
N SER A 733 0.14 31.88 12.38
CA SER A 733 -0.06 33.28 12.04
C SER A 733 1.21 34.13 12.07
N VAL A 734 2.24 33.72 12.82
CA VAL A 734 3.48 34.47 12.96
C VAL A 734 4.29 34.49 11.65
N GLU A 735 4.82 35.65 11.32
CA GLU A 735 5.63 35.84 10.09
C GLU A 735 7.14 35.67 10.33
N VAL A 736 7.61 35.92 11.52
CA VAL A 736 9.03 35.79 11.88
C VAL A 736 9.45 34.31 12.08
N PRO A 737 10.73 34.01 12.02
CA PRO A 737 11.28 32.72 12.43
C PRO A 737 10.84 32.32 13.83
N VAL A 738 10.53 31.04 14.05
CA VAL A 738 10.10 30.54 15.35
C VAL A 738 10.95 29.35 15.74
N LEU A 739 11.42 29.35 16.97
CA LEU A 739 12.01 28.20 17.64
C LEU A 739 11.02 27.69 18.69
N ILE A 740 10.54 26.48 18.53
CA ILE A 740 9.66 25.84 19.50
C ILE A 740 10.41 24.68 20.13
N LEU A 741 10.53 24.68 21.43
CA LEU A 741 11.02 23.54 22.17
C LEU A 741 9.84 22.75 22.74
N LYS A 742 9.69 21.50 22.32
CA LYS A 742 8.79 20.54 22.94
C LYS A 742 9.55 19.62 23.88
N THR A 743 9.14 19.55 25.12
CA THR A 743 9.78 18.68 26.13
C THR A 743 9.33 17.23 25.99
N ALA A 744 10.23 16.28 26.24
CA ALA A 744 9.95 14.86 26.18
C ALA A 744 8.88 14.43 27.20
N ARG A 745 8.08 13.40 26.86
CA ARG A 745 7.16 12.75 27.82
C ARG A 745 7.98 12.07 28.93
N GLY A 746 7.67 12.35 30.17
CA GLY A 746 8.34 11.71 31.33
C GLY A 746 9.56 12.46 31.86
N ALA A 747 9.94 13.62 31.34
CA ALA A 747 10.92 14.48 31.97
C ALA A 747 10.39 14.88 33.36
N LYS A 748 11.00 14.32 34.44
CA LYS A 748 10.61 14.69 35.80
C LYS A 748 10.78 16.19 35.96
N ARG A 749 9.72 16.87 36.47
CA ARG A 749 9.77 18.26 36.94
C ARG A 749 10.71 18.37 38.18
N ARG A 750 12.01 18.22 37.97
CA ARG A 750 13.04 18.49 38.99
C ARG A 750 13.63 19.87 38.84
#